data_cbe606287242622228fcc654c4618152
#
_entry.id   cbe606287242622228fcc654c4618152
#
_cell.length_a   1.000
_cell.length_b   1.000
_cell.length_c   1.000
_cell.angle_alpha   90.00
_cell.angle_beta   90.00
_cell.angle_gamma   90.00
#
_symmetry.space_group_name_H-M   'P 1'
#
loop_
_entity.id
_entity.type
_entity.pdbx_description
1 polymer ?
#
loop_
_entity_poly.entity_id
_entity_poly.type
_entity_poly.pdbx_seq_one_letter_code
_entity_poly.pdbx_strand_id
1 'polypeptide(L)'
;MAAADSKKKKKKRKKKESLEHKRNRILVALGIFAVVYALDELGALTIAFGEPGNIYASFVLFLVPFLIAGYDVLQKAFNNIRRGKAFDESFLMAVATIGAFAMVLFPDTDPHMAEGAAVMLFYQVGELFQAYAVGKSRKSISAMMDIAPDYANVEQADGALEQVFPDDIAVGTVIVVKPGERVPIDGVIVEGETQLDTAALTGESVPRPAKSGDDIISGCINMTGLIHVRTTKPFGESTVARVLELVENASEKKARTENFITRFARVYTPAVTGAAAVLALGGGLVTGAWSDWILRGLTFLVVSCPCALVISVPLSFFGGIGGASKLGVLIKGSNYLETLADVDTVVFDKTGTLTNGTFSVVAVHPEAGYTEQSLLEVAALAESFFDHPIAQSVRDAYQGEVDPKRVSDSANDAGHGVTATIDGKHVVVGNAKMLAAAGVEAPDCEVVGTILHVLVDGVYTGHIVIADTVKADAEQTIRDLHAAGINRTVMLTGDREEVAASVAKQLGLDEFHAQLLPGDKVERVEALLAAESGKGKLAFVGDGINDAPVLTRADVGIAMGAMGSDAAIEAADVVLMDDKPSNISRAIRVARKTMSIVWQNIIFALGIKLLILVLAALGIANMWLAVFGDVGVAIIAILNAMRAMGVKNL
;
A
#
# COMPACT_ATOMS: atom_id res chain seq x y z
N MET A 1 18.42 -11.07 19.33
CA MET A 1 17.13 -11.12 18.59
C MET A 1 16.14 -12.14 19.13
N ALA A 2 16.51 -13.35 19.48
CA ALA A 2 15.62 -14.33 20.15
C ALA A 2 14.86 -13.78 21.38
N ALA A 3 15.45 -12.85 22.13
CA ALA A 3 14.81 -12.16 23.25
C ALA A 3 13.73 -11.14 22.80
N ALA A 4 13.87 -10.56 21.61
CA ALA A 4 12.88 -9.60 21.06
C ALA A 4 11.67 -10.36 20.47
N ASP A 5 11.87 -11.49 19.83
CA ASP A 5 10.81 -12.32 19.27
C ASP A 5 10.05 -13.07 20.36
N SER A 6 10.74 -13.55 21.39
CA SER A 6 10.13 -14.05 22.62
C SER A 6 9.29 -12.95 23.31
N LYS A 7 9.75 -11.70 23.32
CA LYS A 7 8.98 -10.55 23.81
C LYS A 7 7.78 -10.23 22.89
N LYS A 8 7.92 -10.28 21.54
CA LYS A 8 6.81 -10.10 20.58
C LYS A 8 5.77 -11.22 20.70
N LYS A 9 6.18 -12.50 20.77
CA LYS A 9 5.30 -13.66 21.00
C LYS A 9 4.61 -13.58 22.38
N LYS A 10 5.33 -13.24 23.45
CA LYS A 10 4.74 -12.97 24.78
C LYS A 10 3.77 -11.79 24.75
N LYS A 11 4.06 -10.72 24.00
CA LYS A 11 3.18 -9.55 23.87
C LYS A 11 1.92 -9.86 23.05
N LYS A 12 2.02 -10.66 21.96
CA LYS A 12 0.87 -11.17 21.18
C LYS A 12 -0.01 -12.12 22.03
N ARG A 13 0.59 -13.04 22.79
CA ARG A 13 -0.14 -13.97 23.67
C ARG A 13 -0.84 -13.23 24.82
N LYS A 14 -0.16 -12.31 25.51
CA LYS A 14 -0.78 -11.42 26.51
C LYS A 14 -1.91 -10.58 25.94
N LYS A 15 -1.83 -10.09 24.70
CA LYS A 15 -2.87 -9.29 24.05
C LYS A 15 -4.09 -10.14 23.67
N LYS A 16 -3.91 -11.40 23.27
CA LYS A 16 -4.98 -12.35 22.97
C LYS A 16 -5.70 -12.80 24.24
N GLU A 17 -4.96 -13.15 25.29
CA GLU A 17 -5.48 -13.46 26.62
C GLU A 17 -6.25 -12.27 27.23
N SER A 18 -5.79 -11.03 26.99
CA SER A 18 -6.46 -9.80 27.41
C SER A 18 -7.80 -9.57 26.71
N LEU A 19 -7.91 -9.87 25.40
CA LEU A 19 -9.17 -9.71 24.64
C LEU A 19 -10.20 -10.77 25.02
N GLU A 20 -9.79 -12.01 25.22
CA GLU A 20 -10.67 -13.08 25.69
C GLU A 20 -11.18 -12.81 27.11
N HIS A 21 -10.32 -12.34 27.99
CA HIS A 21 -10.70 -11.94 29.34
C HIS A 21 -11.68 -10.77 29.32
N LYS A 22 -11.44 -9.75 28.48
CA LYS A 22 -12.34 -8.61 28.30
C LYS A 22 -13.71 -9.07 27.78
N ARG A 23 -13.75 -9.95 26.78
CA ARG A 23 -14.98 -10.54 26.24
C ARG A 23 -15.78 -11.26 27.33
N ASN A 24 -15.13 -12.16 28.07
CA ASN A 24 -15.81 -12.96 29.10
C ASN A 24 -16.37 -12.06 30.22
N ARG A 25 -15.63 -11.04 30.64
CA ARG A 25 -16.08 -10.03 31.60
C ARG A 25 -17.33 -9.30 31.13
N ILE A 26 -17.36 -8.86 29.86
CA ILE A 26 -18.51 -8.17 29.26
C ILE A 26 -19.71 -9.11 29.19
N LEU A 27 -19.52 -10.36 28.79
CA LEU A 27 -20.61 -11.34 28.71
C LEU A 27 -21.22 -11.64 30.09
N VAL A 28 -20.40 -11.75 31.14
CA VAL A 28 -20.88 -11.93 32.52
C VAL A 28 -21.67 -10.69 32.95
N ALA A 29 -21.15 -9.48 32.71
CA ALA A 29 -21.83 -8.24 33.07
C ALA A 29 -23.18 -8.09 32.31
N LEU A 30 -23.23 -8.45 31.02
CA LEU A 30 -24.48 -8.47 30.23
C LEU A 30 -25.49 -9.47 30.79
N GLY A 31 -25.06 -10.68 31.20
CA GLY A 31 -25.94 -11.67 31.80
C GLY A 31 -26.54 -11.18 33.12
N ILE A 32 -25.73 -10.59 34.00
CA ILE A 32 -26.18 -10.01 35.26
C ILE A 32 -27.16 -8.85 34.98
N PHE A 33 -26.80 -7.94 34.07
CA PHE A 33 -27.64 -6.80 33.70
C PHE A 33 -29.01 -7.25 33.20
N ALA A 34 -29.06 -8.25 32.28
CA ALA A 34 -30.32 -8.77 31.74
C ALA A 34 -31.23 -9.35 32.83
N VAL A 35 -30.66 -10.06 33.80
CA VAL A 35 -31.43 -10.61 34.92
C VAL A 35 -31.95 -9.48 35.81
N VAL A 36 -31.09 -8.51 36.18
CA VAL A 36 -31.49 -7.38 37.04
C VAL A 36 -32.57 -6.54 36.35
N TYR A 37 -32.38 -6.25 35.05
CA TYR A 37 -33.34 -5.49 34.26
C TYR A 37 -34.71 -6.18 34.18
N ALA A 38 -34.71 -7.51 33.97
CA ALA A 38 -35.95 -8.28 33.95
C ALA A 38 -36.65 -8.30 35.31
N LEU A 39 -35.92 -8.38 36.43
CA LEU A 39 -36.48 -8.33 37.78
C LEU A 39 -37.07 -6.95 38.11
N ASP A 40 -36.46 -5.88 37.61
CA ASP A 40 -36.91 -4.51 37.80
C ASP A 40 -38.19 -4.26 37.01
N GLU A 41 -38.21 -4.57 35.70
CA GLU A 41 -39.38 -4.43 34.82
C GLU A 41 -40.58 -5.29 35.22
N LEU A 42 -40.35 -6.48 35.78
CA LEU A 42 -41.40 -7.34 36.29
C LEU A 42 -41.95 -6.88 37.65
N GLY A 43 -41.43 -5.77 38.22
CA GLY A 43 -41.81 -5.27 39.52
C GLY A 43 -41.43 -6.15 40.70
N ALA A 44 -40.56 -7.17 40.48
CA ALA A 44 -40.14 -8.12 41.49
C ALA A 44 -39.39 -7.41 42.65
N LEU A 45 -38.64 -6.35 42.34
CA LEU A 45 -37.92 -5.56 43.35
C LEU A 45 -38.86 -4.73 44.18
N THR A 46 -39.92 -4.19 43.62
CA THR A 46 -40.97 -3.47 44.33
C THR A 46 -41.78 -4.41 45.25
N ILE A 47 -42.08 -5.61 44.79
CA ILE A 47 -42.72 -6.64 45.60
C ILE A 47 -41.87 -7.11 46.76
N ALA A 48 -40.54 -7.26 46.54
CA ALA A 48 -39.62 -7.76 47.55
C ALA A 48 -39.22 -6.72 48.63
N PHE A 49 -39.05 -5.46 48.26
CA PHE A 49 -38.46 -4.43 49.12
C PHE A 49 -39.39 -3.25 49.47
N GLY A 50 -40.55 -3.15 48.76
CA GLY A 50 -41.46 -2.02 48.92
C GLY A 50 -40.86 -0.67 48.47
N GLU A 51 -41.69 0.40 48.48
CA GLU A 51 -41.19 1.76 48.21
C GLU A 51 -40.77 2.45 49.54
N PRO A 52 -39.60 3.15 49.61
CA PRO A 52 -38.58 3.39 48.56
C PRO A 52 -37.46 2.33 48.52
N GLY A 53 -37.62 1.17 49.16
CA GLY A 53 -36.60 0.13 49.25
C GLY A 53 -36.19 -0.43 47.88
N ASN A 54 -37.13 -0.53 46.92
CA ASN A 54 -36.89 -0.93 45.56
C ASN A 54 -35.81 -0.07 44.85
N ILE A 55 -35.83 1.26 45.07
CA ILE A 55 -34.87 2.19 44.42
C ILE A 55 -33.44 1.88 44.90
N TYR A 56 -33.26 1.68 46.21
CA TYR A 56 -31.94 1.31 46.74
C TYR A 56 -31.48 -0.07 46.32
N ALA A 57 -32.41 -1.02 46.20
CA ALA A 57 -32.13 -2.36 45.71
C ALA A 57 -31.71 -2.31 44.22
N SER A 58 -32.45 -1.60 43.37
CA SER A 58 -32.11 -1.38 41.97
C SER A 58 -30.74 -0.68 41.85
N PHE A 59 -30.46 0.34 42.65
CA PHE A 59 -29.14 1.02 42.66
C PHE A 59 -28.00 0.03 42.89
N VAL A 60 -28.07 -0.78 43.95
CA VAL A 60 -27.02 -1.76 44.26
C VAL A 60 -26.91 -2.83 43.21
N LEU A 61 -28.02 -3.35 42.70
CA LEU A 61 -28.05 -4.43 41.70
C LEU A 61 -27.52 -3.97 40.34
N PHE A 62 -27.87 -2.76 39.87
CA PHE A 62 -27.32 -2.22 38.60
C PHE A 62 -25.88 -1.75 38.75
N LEU A 63 -25.43 -1.38 39.95
CA LEU A 63 -24.04 -1.01 40.21
C LEU A 63 -23.07 -2.20 39.96
N VAL A 64 -23.52 -3.44 40.21
CA VAL A 64 -22.68 -4.64 40.01
C VAL A 64 -22.27 -4.80 38.53
N PRO A 65 -23.17 -4.94 37.55
CA PRO A 65 -22.79 -5.06 36.14
C PRO A 65 -22.08 -3.79 35.63
N PHE A 66 -22.44 -2.59 36.12
CA PHE A 66 -21.75 -1.35 35.81
C PHE A 66 -20.27 -1.40 36.19
N LEU A 67 -19.94 -1.79 37.43
CA LEU A 67 -18.55 -1.88 37.89
C LEU A 67 -17.77 -3.01 37.20
N ILE A 68 -18.41 -4.18 37.00
CA ILE A 68 -17.78 -5.28 36.29
C ILE A 68 -17.42 -4.86 34.85
N ALA A 69 -18.33 -4.21 34.15
CA ALA A 69 -18.08 -3.75 32.78
C ALA A 69 -17.11 -2.54 32.75
N GLY A 70 -17.35 -1.54 33.60
CA GLY A 70 -16.76 -0.20 33.51
C GLY A 70 -15.44 0.01 34.26
N TYR A 71 -14.97 -0.95 35.02
CA TYR A 71 -13.77 -0.82 35.87
C TYR A 71 -12.58 -0.19 35.14
N ASP A 72 -12.24 -0.67 33.95
CA ASP A 72 -11.11 -0.20 33.15
C ASP A 72 -11.34 1.20 32.57
N VAL A 73 -12.59 1.56 32.24
CA VAL A 73 -12.97 2.90 31.78
C VAL A 73 -12.83 3.91 32.92
N LEU A 74 -13.39 3.58 34.09
CA LEU A 74 -13.30 4.42 35.26
C LEU A 74 -11.84 4.65 35.72
N GLN A 75 -11.03 3.58 35.69
CA GLN A 75 -9.61 3.67 36.01
C GLN A 75 -8.84 4.53 35.00
N LYS A 76 -9.13 4.39 33.70
CA LYS A 76 -8.54 5.25 32.65
C LYS A 76 -8.93 6.72 32.86
N ALA A 77 -10.23 7.00 33.06
CA ALA A 77 -10.73 8.34 33.29
C ALA A 77 -10.01 9.00 34.46
N PHE A 78 -9.94 8.31 35.62
CA PHE A 78 -9.23 8.78 36.79
C PHE A 78 -7.74 9.07 36.54
N ASN A 79 -7.04 8.15 35.89
CA ASN A 79 -5.62 8.31 35.56
C ASN A 79 -5.36 9.46 34.58
N ASN A 80 -6.27 9.71 33.65
CA ASN A 80 -6.14 10.77 32.66
C ASN A 80 -6.43 12.14 33.25
N ILE A 81 -7.41 12.26 34.16
CA ILE A 81 -7.65 13.47 34.94
C ILE A 81 -6.38 13.81 35.74
N ARG A 82 -5.81 12.83 36.46
CA ARG A 82 -4.61 13.01 37.27
C ARG A 82 -3.37 13.47 36.48
N ARG A 83 -3.33 13.15 35.17
CA ARG A 83 -2.27 13.56 34.23
C ARG A 83 -2.59 14.85 33.47
N GLY A 84 -3.64 15.57 33.84
CA GLY A 84 -4.07 16.81 33.17
C GLY A 84 -4.66 16.59 31.76
N LYS A 85 -4.98 15.35 31.40
CA LYS A 85 -5.68 14.98 30.14
C LYS A 85 -7.15 14.74 30.43
N ALA A 86 -7.84 15.76 30.88
CA ALA A 86 -9.29 15.79 30.97
C ALA A 86 -9.90 15.84 29.56
N PHE A 87 -11.17 15.46 29.43
CA PHE A 87 -11.94 15.49 28.16
C PHE A 87 -11.56 14.42 27.11
N ASP A 88 -11.12 13.24 27.56
CA ASP A 88 -11.09 12.06 26.70
C ASP A 88 -12.45 11.31 26.73
N GLU A 89 -12.61 10.34 25.83
CA GLU A 89 -13.84 9.54 25.75
C GLU A 89 -14.16 8.79 27.05
N SER A 90 -13.14 8.26 27.74
CA SER A 90 -13.31 7.54 29.00
C SER A 90 -13.83 8.47 30.10
N PHE A 91 -13.39 9.73 30.12
CA PHE A 91 -13.89 10.76 31.02
C PHE A 91 -15.37 11.09 30.76
N LEU A 92 -15.72 11.34 29.48
CA LEU A 92 -17.10 11.66 29.10
C LEU A 92 -18.07 10.54 29.48
N MET A 93 -17.68 9.28 29.19
CA MET A 93 -18.46 8.10 29.54
C MET A 93 -18.60 7.92 31.05
N ALA A 94 -17.51 8.14 31.80
CA ALA A 94 -17.55 8.07 33.27
C ALA A 94 -18.48 9.14 33.85
N VAL A 95 -18.38 10.40 33.40
CA VAL A 95 -19.25 11.50 33.87
C VAL A 95 -20.71 11.22 33.53
N ALA A 96 -21.01 10.82 32.31
CA ALA A 96 -22.38 10.54 31.85
C ALA A 96 -23.01 9.39 32.65
N THR A 97 -22.29 8.29 32.82
CA THR A 97 -22.82 7.09 33.50
C THR A 97 -22.89 7.26 35.01
N ILE A 98 -21.88 7.83 35.66
CA ILE A 98 -21.96 8.19 37.11
C ILE A 98 -23.06 9.21 37.33
N GLY A 99 -23.20 10.20 36.44
CA GLY A 99 -24.28 11.18 36.47
C GLY A 99 -25.66 10.54 36.43
N ALA A 100 -25.87 9.54 35.58
CA ALA A 100 -27.14 8.80 35.50
C ALA A 100 -27.46 8.06 36.82
N PHE A 101 -26.45 7.44 37.47
CA PHE A 101 -26.62 6.87 38.80
C PHE A 101 -26.91 7.94 39.87
N ALA A 102 -26.27 9.10 39.77
CA ALA A 102 -26.45 10.20 40.73
C ALA A 102 -27.83 10.87 40.62
N MET A 103 -28.59 10.63 39.53
CA MET A 103 -29.97 11.13 39.41
C MET A 103 -30.89 10.62 40.52
N VAL A 104 -30.57 9.51 41.18
CA VAL A 104 -31.31 9.01 42.33
C VAL A 104 -31.33 9.99 43.51
N LEU A 105 -30.42 10.98 43.54
CA LEU A 105 -30.35 12.02 44.59
C LEU A 105 -31.39 13.14 44.38
N PHE A 106 -32.08 13.18 43.22
CA PHE A 106 -33.12 14.16 42.95
C PHE A 106 -34.51 13.57 43.30
N PRO A 107 -35.28 14.20 44.21
CA PRO A 107 -36.46 13.59 44.80
C PRO A 107 -37.64 13.33 43.87
N ASP A 108 -37.70 13.98 42.73
CA ASP A 108 -38.85 13.92 41.78
C ASP A 108 -38.45 13.30 40.41
N THR A 109 -37.46 12.42 40.39
CA THR A 109 -36.94 11.84 39.14
C THR A 109 -37.08 10.34 39.11
N ASP A 110 -37.48 9.81 37.93
CA ASP A 110 -37.36 8.38 37.68
C ASP A 110 -35.89 7.92 37.75
N PRO A 111 -35.61 6.79 38.35
CA PRO A 111 -34.26 6.28 38.47
C PRO A 111 -33.69 5.86 37.12
N HIS A 112 -32.55 6.46 36.70
CA HIS A 112 -31.87 6.19 35.43
C HIS A 112 -30.66 5.24 35.56
N MET A 113 -30.67 4.35 36.53
CA MET A 113 -29.57 3.43 36.85
C MET A 113 -29.42 2.34 35.78
N ALA A 114 -30.53 1.86 35.24
CA ALA A 114 -30.55 0.88 34.14
C ALA A 114 -29.88 1.46 32.89
N GLU A 115 -30.24 2.72 32.53
CA GLU A 115 -29.64 3.42 31.41
C GLU A 115 -28.15 3.65 31.61
N GLY A 116 -27.71 4.09 32.78
CA GLY A 116 -26.30 4.31 33.09
C GLY A 116 -25.47 3.03 33.00
N ALA A 117 -26.00 1.92 33.50
CA ALA A 117 -25.36 0.59 33.39
C ALA A 117 -25.34 0.09 31.93
N ALA A 118 -26.46 0.28 31.20
CA ALA A 118 -26.56 -0.11 29.79
C ALA A 118 -25.57 0.69 28.92
N VAL A 119 -25.47 2.01 29.11
CA VAL A 119 -24.53 2.87 28.39
C VAL A 119 -23.09 2.35 28.54
N MET A 120 -22.66 2.02 29.77
CA MET A 120 -21.33 1.46 30.02
C MET A 120 -21.13 0.10 29.34
N LEU A 121 -22.13 -0.78 29.40
CA LEU A 121 -22.10 -2.10 28.75
C LEU A 121 -22.00 -2.00 27.22
N PHE A 122 -22.84 -1.20 26.60
CA PHE A 122 -22.82 -1.00 25.14
C PHE A 122 -21.53 -0.34 24.68
N TYR A 123 -21.02 0.64 25.43
CA TYR A 123 -19.70 1.21 25.16
C TYR A 123 -18.60 0.14 25.17
N GLN A 124 -18.60 -0.75 26.16
CA GLN A 124 -17.63 -1.85 26.24
C GLN A 124 -17.79 -2.88 25.12
N VAL A 125 -19.02 -3.16 24.69
CA VAL A 125 -19.28 -4.00 23.51
C VAL A 125 -18.72 -3.35 22.23
N GLY A 126 -18.94 -2.03 22.07
CA GLY A 126 -18.39 -1.25 20.97
C GLY A 126 -16.85 -1.29 20.95
N GLU A 127 -16.22 -1.06 22.10
CA GLU A 127 -14.76 -1.15 22.28
C GLU A 127 -14.21 -2.54 21.94
N LEU A 128 -14.92 -3.60 22.35
CA LEU A 128 -14.54 -4.98 22.04
C LEU A 128 -14.63 -5.26 20.53
N PHE A 129 -15.74 -4.86 19.90
CA PHE A 129 -15.94 -5.02 18.44
C PHE A 129 -14.87 -4.25 17.65
N GLN A 130 -14.58 -3.01 18.07
CA GLN A 130 -13.50 -2.20 17.50
C GLN A 130 -12.14 -2.88 17.60
N ALA A 131 -11.77 -3.37 18.79
CA ALA A 131 -10.51 -4.06 19.01
C ALA A 131 -10.40 -5.32 18.13
N TYR A 132 -11.52 -6.03 17.93
CA TYR A 132 -11.60 -7.20 17.06
C TYR A 132 -11.45 -6.80 15.57
N ALA A 133 -12.17 -5.79 15.12
CA ALA A 133 -12.14 -5.32 13.72
C ALA A 133 -10.76 -4.77 13.33
N VAL A 134 -10.17 -3.93 14.18
CA VAL A 134 -8.80 -3.43 14.00
C VAL A 134 -7.78 -4.58 14.05
N GLY A 135 -7.99 -5.55 14.96
CA GLY A 135 -7.16 -6.74 15.04
C GLY A 135 -7.24 -7.61 13.79
N LYS A 136 -8.44 -7.79 13.23
CA LYS A 136 -8.66 -8.56 11.99
C LYS A 136 -8.07 -7.85 10.78
N SER A 137 -8.24 -6.53 10.65
CA SER A 137 -7.64 -5.74 9.58
C SER A 137 -6.12 -5.78 9.64
N ARG A 138 -5.52 -5.57 10.81
CA ARG A 138 -4.07 -5.73 11.00
C ARG A 138 -3.59 -7.16 10.73
N LYS A 139 -4.40 -8.17 11.07
CA LYS A 139 -4.07 -9.58 10.79
C LYS A 139 -4.19 -9.92 9.31
N SER A 140 -5.10 -9.30 8.56
CA SER A 140 -5.19 -9.45 7.09
C SER A 140 -3.99 -8.80 6.40
N ILE A 141 -3.50 -7.66 6.89
CA ILE A 141 -2.24 -7.05 6.45
C ILE A 141 -1.06 -7.92 6.89
N SER A 142 -1.06 -8.44 8.11
CA SER A 142 -0.03 -9.36 8.63
C SER A 142 -0.06 -10.75 7.98
N ALA A 143 -1.20 -11.20 7.41
CA ALA A 143 -1.27 -12.44 6.63
C ALA A 143 -0.71 -12.27 5.21
N MET A 144 -0.63 -11.03 4.71
CA MET A 144 0.24 -10.66 3.59
C MET A 144 1.71 -10.63 3.99
N MET A 145 2.00 -10.40 5.29
CA MET A 145 3.32 -10.48 5.92
C MET A 145 3.72 -11.92 6.28
N ASP A 146 2.87 -12.91 6.03
CA ASP A 146 3.22 -14.35 6.06
C ASP A 146 4.11 -14.75 4.86
N ILE A 147 4.64 -13.72 4.15
CA ILE A 147 5.66 -13.87 3.10
C ILE A 147 7.02 -14.21 3.71
N ALA A 148 7.28 -13.84 4.97
CA ALA A 148 8.54 -14.11 5.63
C ALA A 148 8.66 -15.60 5.97
N PRO A 149 9.67 -16.29 5.48
CA PRO A 149 9.95 -17.67 5.87
C PRO A 149 10.42 -17.75 7.32
N ASP A 150 9.95 -18.77 8.03
CA ASP A 150 10.31 -19.00 9.43
C ASP A 150 11.74 -19.56 9.59
N TYR A 151 12.28 -20.19 8.54
CA TYR A 151 13.59 -20.85 8.53
C TYR A 151 14.19 -20.92 7.12
N ALA A 152 15.49 -21.22 7.07
CA ALA A 152 16.20 -21.63 5.87
C ALA A 152 16.90 -22.96 6.11
N ASN A 153 17.01 -23.81 5.07
CA ASN A 153 17.77 -25.05 5.17
C ASN A 153 19.20 -24.79 4.67
N VAL A 154 20.19 -25.04 5.51
CA VAL A 154 21.62 -24.96 5.15
C VAL A 154 22.16 -26.40 5.10
N GLU A 155 22.86 -26.73 4.02
CA GLU A 155 23.50 -28.04 3.88
C GLU A 155 24.82 -28.06 4.66
N GLN A 156 24.96 -29.05 5.55
CA GLN A 156 26.15 -29.29 6.33
C GLN A 156 27.15 -30.13 5.53
N ALA A 157 28.42 -30.18 5.96
CA ALA A 157 29.50 -30.92 5.30
C ALA A 157 29.22 -32.45 5.17
N ASP A 158 28.29 -32.99 5.94
CA ASP A 158 27.85 -34.39 5.91
C ASP A 158 26.62 -34.63 4.98
N GLY A 159 26.13 -33.58 4.30
CA GLY A 159 24.95 -33.61 3.45
C GLY A 159 23.62 -33.52 4.21
N ALA A 160 23.64 -33.35 5.54
CA ALA A 160 22.43 -33.14 6.32
C ALA A 160 21.95 -31.68 6.20
N LEU A 161 20.62 -31.49 6.15
CA LEU A 161 20.01 -30.16 6.13
C LEU A 161 19.70 -29.71 7.55
N GLU A 162 20.32 -28.62 7.96
CA GLU A 162 20.04 -27.94 9.22
C GLU A 162 19.11 -26.77 9.00
N GLN A 163 18.04 -26.66 9.79
CA GLN A 163 17.16 -25.51 9.79
C GLN A 163 17.69 -24.42 10.70
N VAL A 164 18.04 -23.28 10.10
CA VAL A 164 18.56 -22.09 10.79
C VAL A 164 17.61 -20.91 10.58
N PHE A 165 17.66 -19.94 11.49
CA PHE A 165 16.89 -18.70 11.28
C PHE A 165 17.55 -17.89 10.14
N PRO A 166 16.73 -17.28 9.25
CA PRO A 166 17.27 -16.48 8.15
C PRO A 166 18.21 -15.34 8.59
N ASP A 167 17.98 -14.77 9.76
CA ASP A 167 18.83 -13.73 10.38
C ASP A 167 20.25 -14.21 10.71
N ASP A 168 20.46 -15.51 10.87
CA ASP A 168 21.75 -16.09 11.26
C ASP A 168 22.60 -16.52 10.05
N ILE A 169 22.08 -16.33 8.83
CA ILE A 169 22.76 -16.73 7.57
C ILE A 169 23.67 -15.61 7.07
N ALA A 170 24.93 -15.96 6.83
CA ALA A 170 25.89 -15.05 6.24
C ALA A 170 25.70 -14.93 4.71
N VAL A 171 26.06 -13.79 4.16
CA VAL A 171 26.11 -13.58 2.70
C VAL A 171 27.09 -14.57 2.06
N GLY A 172 26.72 -15.17 0.93
CA GLY A 172 27.50 -16.19 0.24
C GLY A 172 27.21 -17.64 0.68
N THR A 173 26.39 -17.83 1.72
CA THR A 173 25.98 -19.18 2.15
C THR A 173 25.06 -19.80 1.10
N VAL A 174 25.23 -21.09 0.83
CA VAL A 174 24.32 -21.85 -0.03
C VAL A 174 23.19 -22.43 0.82
N ILE A 175 21.97 -22.09 0.47
CA ILE A 175 20.75 -22.59 1.11
C ILE A 175 20.00 -23.49 0.15
N VAL A 176 19.27 -24.46 0.70
CA VAL A 176 18.47 -25.44 -0.07
C VAL A 176 16.99 -25.09 0.06
N VAL A 177 16.32 -24.88 -1.06
CA VAL A 177 14.88 -24.59 -1.08
C VAL A 177 14.13 -25.72 -1.78
N LYS A 178 13.29 -26.43 -1.02
CA LYS A 178 12.52 -27.57 -1.50
C LYS A 178 11.23 -27.12 -2.19
N PRO A 179 10.64 -27.96 -3.07
CA PRO A 179 9.31 -27.71 -3.58
C PRO A 179 8.29 -27.47 -2.47
N GLY A 180 7.49 -26.41 -2.62
CA GLY A 180 6.52 -25.94 -1.61
C GLY A 180 7.11 -25.02 -0.54
N GLU A 181 8.42 -24.85 -0.46
CA GLU A 181 9.05 -23.93 0.49
C GLU A 181 9.18 -22.52 -0.09
N ARG A 182 9.22 -21.53 0.80
CA ARG A 182 9.52 -20.14 0.44
C ARG A 182 11.02 -19.90 0.39
N VAL A 183 11.45 -19.12 -0.58
CA VAL A 183 12.83 -18.62 -0.65
C VAL A 183 13.08 -17.69 0.52
N PRO A 184 14.05 -17.98 1.42
CA PRO A 184 14.21 -17.22 2.65
C PRO A 184 15.00 -15.91 2.48
N ILE A 185 15.96 -15.86 1.57
CA ILE A 185 16.87 -14.72 1.36
C ILE A 185 17.12 -14.57 -0.14
N ASP A 186 17.32 -13.34 -0.61
CA ASP A 186 17.68 -13.05 -2.00
C ASP A 186 19.02 -13.68 -2.36
N GLY A 187 19.13 -14.21 -3.57
CA GLY A 187 20.34 -14.90 -4.01
C GLY A 187 20.34 -15.26 -5.49
N VAL A 188 21.31 -16.07 -5.88
CA VAL A 188 21.45 -16.62 -7.24
C VAL A 188 21.33 -18.13 -7.16
N ILE A 189 20.58 -18.74 -8.06
CA ILE A 189 20.46 -20.19 -8.18
C ILE A 189 21.80 -20.74 -8.69
N VAL A 190 22.47 -21.57 -7.89
CA VAL A 190 23.73 -22.20 -8.28
C VAL A 190 23.54 -23.58 -8.87
N GLU A 191 22.44 -24.27 -8.49
CA GLU A 191 22.10 -25.61 -8.98
C GLU A 191 20.58 -25.83 -8.95
N GLY A 192 20.06 -26.53 -9.96
CA GLY A 192 18.65 -26.88 -10.10
C GLY A 192 17.89 -25.94 -11.03
N GLU A 193 16.66 -26.36 -11.36
CA GLU A 193 15.67 -25.60 -12.12
C GLU A 193 14.30 -25.75 -11.48
N THR A 194 13.47 -24.72 -11.56
CA THR A 194 12.16 -24.72 -10.97
C THR A 194 11.19 -23.74 -11.62
N GLN A 195 9.94 -23.76 -11.17
CA GLN A 195 8.98 -22.68 -11.35
C GLN A 195 8.75 -21.98 -10.00
N LEU A 196 8.73 -20.64 -10.02
CA LEU A 196 8.55 -19.80 -8.86
C LEU A 196 7.16 -19.15 -8.88
N ASP A 197 6.38 -19.38 -7.83
CA ASP A 197 5.16 -18.59 -7.59
C ASP A 197 5.55 -17.27 -6.93
N THR A 198 5.38 -16.18 -7.67
CA THR A 198 5.67 -14.81 -7.22
C THR A 198 4.41 -14.06 -6.81
N ALA A 199 3.22 -14.68 -6.86
CA ALA A 199 1.93 -14.02 -6.68
C ALA A 199 1.79 -13.26 -5.36
N ALA A 200 2.45 -13.73 -4.31
CA ALA A 200 2.43 -13.07 -3.01
C ALA A 200 3.20 -11.73 -2.99
N LEU A 201 4.15 -11.53 -3.90
CA LEU A 201 4.99 -10.33 -4.01
C LEU A 201 4.51 -9.42 -5.15
N THR A 202 4.31 -9.98 -6.34
CA THR A 202 4.01 -9.22 -7.56
C THR A 202 2.52 -9.16 -7.89
N GLY A 203 1.72 -10.05 -7.30
CA GLY A 203 0.31 -10.22 -7.69
C GLY A 203 0.10 -11.04 -8.96
N GLU A 204 1.17 -11.53 -9.61
CA GLU A 204 1.10 -12.36 -10.82
C GLU A 204 0.73 -13.80 -10.50
N SER A 205 -0.29 -14.33 -11.18
CA SER A 205 -0.74 -15.72 -10.98
C SER A 205 0.00 -16.74 -11.83
N VAL A 206 0.84 -16.29 -12.77
CA VAL A 206 1.59 -17.19 -13.67
C VAL A 206 2.97 -17.46 -13.06
N PRO A 207 3.33 -18.72 -12.82
CA PRO A 207 4.65 -19.06 -12.30
C PRO A 207 5.78 -18.68 -13.28
N ARG A 208 6.87 -18.16 -12.73
CA ARG A 208 8.07 -17.80 -13.50
C ARG A 208 9.06 -18.97 -13.53
N PRO A 209 9.55 -19.42 -14.70
CA PRO A 209 10.64 -20.40 -14.77
C PRO A 209 11.94 -19.78 -14.26
N ALA A 210 12.75 -20.57 -13.54
CA ALA A 210 14.05 -20.17 -13.02
C ALA A 210 15.03 -21.35 -13.05
N LYS A 211 16.29 -21.09 -13.41
CA LYS A 211 17.35 -22.06 -13.60
C LYS A 211 18.67 -21.57 -13.00
N SER A 212 19.69 -22.42 -13.00
CA SER A 212 21.03 -22.05 -12.56
C SER A 212 21.55 -20.81 -13.30
N GLY A 213 22.07 -19.84 -12.54
CA GLY A 213 22.52 -18.53 -12.98
C GLY A 213 21.47 -17.41 -12.83
N ASP A 214 20.19 -17.74 -12.61
CA ASP A 214 19.14 -16.74 -12.47
C ASP A 214 19.08 -16.17 -11.04
N ASP A 215 18.77 -14.88 -10.94
CA ASP A 215 18.49 -14.21 -9.67
C ASP A 215 17.14 -14.65 -9.08
N ILE A 216 17.13 -14.93 -7.80
CA ILE A 216 15.94 -15.30 -7.05
C ILE A 216 15.74 -14.37 -5.86
N ILE A 217 14.48 -13.97 -5.65
CA ILE A 217 14.09 -13.06 -4.56
C ILE A 217 13.41 -13.82 -3.43
N SER A 218 13.64 -13.36 -2.21
CA SER A 218 13.00 -13.89 -1.01
C SER A 218 11.48 -13.70 -1.06
N GLY A 219 10.74 -14.66 -0.48
CA GLY A 219 9.28 -14.64 -0.43
C GLY A 219 8.57 -15.36 -1.57
N CYS A 220 9.24 -15.65 -2.70
CA CYS A 220 8.71 -16.55 -3.73
C CYS A 220 8.56 -17.97 -3.20
N ILE A 221 7.57 -18.71 -3.71
CA ILE A 221 7.41 -20.14 -3.39
C ILE A 221 8.04 -20.96 -4.50
N ASN A 222 8.96 -21.83 -4.13
CA ASN A 222 9.51 -22.84 -5.03
C ASN A 222 8.45 -23.91 -5.32
N MET A 223 8.10 -24.16 -6.59
CA MET A 223 6.96 -25.03 -6.93
C MET A 223 7.37 -26.45 -7.30
N THR A 224 8.43 -26.65 -8.07
CA THR A 224 8.67 -27.93 -8.77
C THR A 224 9.99 -28.63 -8.43
N GLY A 225 11.11 -27.94 -8.58
CA GLY A 225 12.46 -28.53 -8.45
C GLY A 225 13.13 -28.22 -7.10
N LEU A 226 14.09 -29.03 -6.69
CA LEU A 226 15.02 -28.68 -5.62
C LEU A 226 16.01 -27.68 -6.18
N ILE A 227 16.21 -26.57 -5.51
CA ILE A 227 17.20 -25.55 -5.92
C ILE A 227 18.16 -25.22 -4.78
N HIS A 228 19.42 -24.99 -5.15
CA HIS A 228 20.46 -24.48 -4.27
C HIS A 228 20.67 -23.00 -4.60
N VAL A 229 20.54 -22.14 -3.61
CA VAL A 229 20.61 -20.69 -3.78
C VAL A 229 21.76 -20.13 -2.96
N ARG A 230 22.69 -19.43 -3.61
CA ARG A 230 23.74 -18.68 -2.92
C ARG A 230 23.21 -17.31 -2.54
N THR A 231 23.17 -17.00 -1.26
CA THR A 231 22.67 -15.73 -0.74
C THR A 231 23.57 -14.56 -1.17
N THR A 232 22.93 -13.47 -1.65
CA THR A 232 23.63 -12.24 -2.11
C THR A 232 23.51 -11.09 -1.11
N LYS A 233 22.52 -11.16 -0.21
CA LYS A 233 22.23 -10.11 0.80
C LYS A 233 22.01 -10.74 2.17
N PRO A 234 22.20 -9.99 3.28
CA PRO A 234 21.73 -10.42 4.59
C PRO A 234 20.20 -10.39 4.65
N PHE A 235 19.58 -11.18 5.53
CA PHE A 235 18.10 -11.27 5.63
C PHE A 235 17.46 -9.90 5.86
N GLY A 236 18.03 -9.02 6.71
CA GLY A 236 17.47 -7.69 6.98
C GLY A 236 17.43 -6.75 5.77
N GLU A 237 18.19 -7.04 4.71
CA GLU A 237 18.23 -6.32 3.44
C GLU A 237 17.53 -7.08 2.31
N SER A 238 16.97 -8.26 2.60
CA SER A 238 16.24 -9.05 1.62
C SER A 238 14.94 -8.36 1.17
N THR A 239 14.47 -8.68 -0.02
CA THR A 239 13.23 -8.13 -0.59
C THR A 239 12.06 -8.29 0.36
N VAL A 240 11.90 -9.47 0.98
CA VAL A 240 10.85 -9.71 1.99
C VAL A 240 10.99 -8.79 3.20
N ALA A 241 12.19 -8.66 3.75
CA ALA A 241 12.41 -7.81 4.94
C ALA A 241 12.07 -6.35 4.66
N ARG A 242 12.43 -5.83 3.48
CA ARG A 242 12.12 -4.47 3.05
C ARG A 242 10.62 -4.25 2.79
N VAL A 243 9.96 -5.17 2.11
CA VAL A 243 8.50 -5.12 1.92
C VAL A 243 7.79 -5.07 3.27
N LEU A 244 8.21 -5.89 4.23
CA LEU A 244 7.66 -5.90 5.58
C LEU A 244 7.88 -4.57 6.31
N GLU A 245 9.09 -4.00 6.22
CA GLU A 245 9.43 -2.71 6.80
C GLU A 245 8.60 -1.58 6.19
N LEU A 246 8.46 -1.53 4.86
CA LEU A 246 7.63 -0.53 4.18
C LEU A 246 6.17 -0.59 4.62
N VAL A 247 5.60 -1.78 4.74
CA VAL A 247 4.21 -1.96 5.20
C VAL A 247 4.05 -1.62 6.68
N GLU A 248 5.01 -1.97 7.55
CA GLU A 248 4.99 -1.58 8.97
C GLU A 248 5.09 -0.05 9.13
N ASN A 249 5.99 0.60 8.41
CA ASN A 249 6.26 2.04 8.49
C ASN A 249 5.21 2.88 7.76
N ALA A 250 4.46 2.32 6.82
CA ALA A 250 3.37 3.01 6.12
C ALA A 250 2.32 3.61 7.07
N SER A 251 2.21 3.06 8.29
CA SER A 251 1.31 3.58 9.32
C SER A 251 1.82 4.83 10.04
N GLU A 252 3.07 5.21 9.89
CA GLU A 252 3.66 6.37 10.58
C GLU A 252 3.41 7.69 9.82
N LYS A 253 3.36 7.64 8.49
CA LYS A 253 3.10 8.81 7.63
C LYS A 253 1.60 9.02 7.45
N LYS A 254 0.99 9.82 8.34
CA LYS A 254 -0.45 10.06 8.38
C LYS A 254 -0.94 10.99 7.28
N ALA A 255 -2.06 10.65 6.66
CA ALA A 255 -2.80 11.48 5.73
C ALA A 255 -3.20 12.84 6.33
N ARG A 256 -3.40 13.85 5.47
CA ARG A 256 -3.93 15.17 5.91
C ARG A 256 -5.30 15.00 6.56
N THR A 257 -6.15 14.16 5.98
CA THR A 257 -7.47 13.83 6.53
C THR A 257 -7.39 13.17 7.90
N GLU A 258 -6.46 12.25 8.16
CA GLU A 258 -6.23 11.67 9.49
C GLU A 258 -5.77 12.72 10.50
N ASN A 259 -4.87 13.61 10.10
CA ASN A 259 -4.40 14.71 10.92
C ASN A 259 -5.51 15.71 11.22
N PHE A 260 -6.39 15.99 10.23
CA PHE A 260 -7.58 16.81 10.41
C PHE A 260 -8.52 16.21 11.45
N ILE A 261 -8.85 14.92 11.34
CA ILE A 261 -9.73 14.23 12.30
C ILE A 261 -9.14 14.26 13.72
N THR A 262 -7.83 14.04 13.86
CA THR A 262 -7.15 14.12 15.16
C THR A 262 -7.21 15.53 15.76
N ARG A 263 -7.04 16.56 14.93
CA ARG A 263 -7.13 17.96 15.35
C ARG A 263 -8.57 18.37 15.65
N PHE A 264 -9.52 17.93 14.82
CA PHE A 264 -10.95 18.11 15.02
C PHE A 264 -11.40 17.54 16.37
N ALA A 265 -11.06 16.29 16.67
CA ALA A 265 -11.44 15.64 17.93
C ALA A 265 -10.92 16.41 19.16
N ARG A 266 -9.71 16.99 19.08
CA ARG A 266 -9.10 17.78 20.16
C ARG A 266 -9.89 19.06 20.48
N VAL A 267 -10.52 19.69 19.49
CA VAL A 267 -11.33 20.90 19.67
C VAL A 267 -12.78 20.57 19.93
N TYR A 268 -13.31 19.58 19.21
CA TYR A 268 -14.70 19.16 19.28
C TYR A 268 -15.10 18.68 20.68
N THR A 269 -14.30 17.83 21.31
CA THR A 269 -14.66 17.23 22.61
C THR A 269 -14.83 18.28 23.73
N PRO A 270 -13.89 19.22 23.95
CA PRO A 270 -14.11 20.31 24.91
C PRO A 270 -15.29 21.21 24.56
N ALA A 271 -15.50 21.53 23.28
CA ALA A 271 -16.59 22.39 22.84
C ALA A 271 -17.97 21.77 23.15
N VAL A 272 -18.12 20.46 22.84
CA VAL A 272 -19.39 19.77 23.10
C VAL A 272 -19.59 19.52 24.60
N THR A 273 -18.52 19.28 25.38
CA THR A 273 -18.61 19.21 26.84
C THR A 273 -19.08 20.53 27.44
N GLY A 274 -18.54 21.66 26.96
CA GLY A 274 -19.00 22.98 27.34
C GLY A 274 -20.47 23.22 26.96
N ALA A 275 -20.87 22.83 25.78
CA ALA A 275 -22.28 22.94 25.33
C ALA A 275 -23.21 22.08 26.19
N ALA A 276 -22.82 20.86 26.57
CA ALA A 276 -23.58 20.01 27.48
C ALA A 276 -23.76 20.65 28.86
N ALA A 277 -22.70 21.25 29.40
CA ALA A 277 -22.76 21.97 30.67
C ALA A 277 -23.67 23.19 30.57
N VAL A 278 -23.57 23.99 29.51
CA VAL A 278 -24.45 25.14 29.27
C VAL A 278 -25.90 24.69 29.11
N LEU A 279 -26.18 23.58 28.40
CA LEU A 279 -27.51 23.03 28.23
C LEU A 279 -28.12 22.60 29.58
N ALA A 280 -27.36 21.85 30.38
CA ALA A 280 -27.79 21.37 31.70
C ALA A 280 -28.04 22.51 32.69
N LEU A 281 -27.05 23.38 32.86
CA LEU A 281 -27.12 24.49 33.83
C LEU A 281 -28.07 25.62 33.38
N GLY A 282 -27.97 26.03 32.10
CA GLY A 282 -28.79 27.08 31.52
C GLY A 282 -30.26 26.72 31.50
N GLY A 283 -30.58 25.50 31.02
CA GLY A 283 -31.95 25.00 31.01
C GLY A 283 -32.55 24.86 32.40
N GLY A 284 -31.79 24.30 33.35
CA GLY A 284 -32.18 24.19 34.75
C GLY A 284 -32.46 25.54 35.43
N LEU A 285 -31.61 26.54 35.16
CA LEU A 285 -31.78 27.91 35.68
C LEU A 285 -33.01 28.61 35.12
N VAL A 286 -33.31 28.42 33.80
CA VAL A 286 -34.43 29.08 33.13
C VAL A 286 -35.77 28.45 33.47
N THR A 287 -35.83 27.13 33.57
CA THR A 287 -37.09 26.37 33.69
C THR A 287 -37.37 25.88 35.11
N GLY A 288 -36.35 25.78 35.97
CA GLY A 288 -36.42 25.16 37.30
C GLY A 288 -36.42 23.61 37.26
N ALA A 289 -36.53 22.98 36.10
CA ALA A 289 -36.55 21.52 35.92
C ALA A 289 -35.15 20.93 35.85
N TRP A 290 -34.42 20.98 36.93
CA TRP A 290 -32.98 20.59 37.00
C TRP A 290 -32.72 19.16 36.54
N SER A 291 -33.55 18.21 36.96
CA SER A 291 -33.42 16.80 36.63
C SER A 291 -33.45 16.55 35.13
N ASP A 292 -34.46 17.11 34.44
CA ASP A 292 -34.64 16.95 33.01
C ASP A 292 -33.46 17.52 32.22
N TRP A 293 -33.01 18.71 32.59
CA TRP A 293 -31.91 19.37 31.88
C TRP A 293 -30.55 18.75 32.17
N ILE A 294 -30.33 18.25 33.40
CA ILE A 294 -29.13 17.45 33.70
C ILE A 294 -29.15 16.15 32.85
N LEU A 295 -30.26 15.44 32.80
CA LEU A 295 -30.39 14.22 31.99
C LEU A 295 -30.13 14.49 30.51
N ARG A 296 -30.69 15.59 29.95
CA ARG A 296 -30.40 16.02 28.57
C ARG A 296 -28.91 16.31 28.39
N GLY A 297 -28.27 17.00 29.32
CA GLY A 297 -26.82 17.25 29.30
C GLY A 297 -25.99 15.98 29.36
N LEU A 298 -26.36 14.99 30.17
CA LEU A 298 -25.71 13.68 30.25
C LEU A 298 -25.91 12.88 28.95
N THR A 299 -27.13 12.88 28.39
CA THR A 299 -27.41 12.27 27.09
C THR A 299 -26.58 12.91 25.98
N PHE A 300 -26.48 14.25 25.98
CA PHE A 300 -25.65 15.00 25.04
C PHE A 300 -24.17 14.62 25.15
N LEU A 301 -23.64 14.39 26.37
CA LEU A 301 -22.26 13.92 26.58
C LEU A 301 -22.03 12.52 26.00
N VAL A 302 -22.97 11.60 26.16
CA VAL A 302 -22.83 10.22 25.61
C VAL A 302 -22.64 10.25 24.07
N VAL A 303 -23.40 11.10 23.35
CA VAL A 303 -23.31 11.22 21.88
C VAL A 303 -22.05 11.92 21.43
N SER A 304 -21.39 12.66 22.31
CA SER A 304 -20.30 13.60 21.98
C SER A 304 -19.00 12.95 21.48
N CYS A 305 -18.78 11.64 21.70
CA CYS A 305 -17.56 10.99 21.26
C CYS A 305 -17.49 10.87 19.73
N PRO A 306 -16.44 11.39 19.06
CA PRO A 306 -16.24 11.16 17.62
C PRO A 306 -15.63 9.80 17.31
N CYS A 307 -15.94 8.76 18.10
CA CYS A 307 -15.31 7.42 18.08
C CYS A 307 -15.37 6.77 16.70
N ALA A 308 -16.50 6.87 16.01
CA ALA A 308 -16.67 6.31 14.66
C ALA A 308 -15.66 6.89 13.66
N LEU A 309 -15.36 8.20 13.74
CA LEU A 309 -14.42 8.86 12.83
C LEU A 309 -12.96 8.52 13.15
N VAL A 310 -12.61 8.59 14.44
CA VAL A 310 -11.23 8.35 14.90
C VAL A 310 -10.76 6.95 14.55
N ILE A 311 -11.68 6.00 14.36
CA ILE A 311 -11.37 4.60 14.07
C ILE A 311 -11.53 4.28 12.59
N SER A 312 -12.68 4.66 11.98
CA SER A 312 -12.99 4.22 10.62
C SER A 312 -12.08 4.86 9.57
N VAL A 313 -11.63 6.10 9.79
CA VAL A 313 -10.76 6.80 8.83
C VAL A 313 -9.38 6.13 8.72
N PRO A 314 -8.58 5.93 9.80
CA PRO A 314 -7.34 5.18 9.70
C PRO A 314 -7.56 3.74 9.18
N LEU A 315 -8.65 3.09 9.59
CA LEU A 315 -8.95 1.73 9.14
C LEU A 315 -9.19 1.67 7.63
N SER A 316 -9.84 2.70 7.04
CA SER A 316 -10.02 2.81 5.59
C SER A 316 -8.70 2.94 4.86
N PHE A 317 -7.79 3.80 5.35
CA PHE A 317 -6.45 3.95 4.78
C PHE A 317 -5.64 2.64 4.88
N PHE A 318 -5.65 1.98 6.03
CA PHE A 318 -5.01 0.67 6.18
C PHE A 318 -5.61 -0.37 5.23
N GLY A 319 -6.94 -0.35 5.06
CA GLY A 319 -7.62 -1.21 4.12
C GLY A 319 -7.19 -0.96 2.67
N GLY A 320 -7.05 0.30 2.29
CA GLY A 320 -6.60 0.73 0.97
C GLY A 320 -5.15 0.33 0.67
N ILE A 321 -4.23 0.62 1.61
CA ILE A 321 -2.81 0.21 1.50
C ILE A 321 -2.70 -1.31 1.39
N GLY A 322 -3.41 -2.04 2.26
CA GLY A 322 -3.43 -3.50 2.19
C GLY A 322 -4.10 -4.06 0.93
N GLY A 323 -5.08 -3.34 0.36
CA GLY A 323 -5.67 -3.68 -0.93
C GLY A 323 -4.70 -3.47 -2.09
N ALA A 324 -3.98 -2.33 -2.11
CA ALA A 324 -2.96 -2.03 -3.10
C ALA A 324 -1.82 -3.05 -3.10
N SER A 325 -1.36 -3.44 -1.91
CA SER A 325 -0.31 -4.46 -1.75
C SER A 325 -0.68 -5.81 -2.37
N LYS A 326 -1.98 -6.21 -2.37
CA LYS A 326 -2.45 -7.42 -3.06
C LYS A 326 -2.32 -7.36 -4.59
N LEU A 327 -2.20 -6.18 -5.13
CA LEU A 327 -2.00 -5.93 -6.56
C LEU A 327 -0.51 -5.73 -6.91
N GLY A 328 0.40 -6.02 -5.96
CA GLY A 328 1.83 -5.75 -6.16
C GLY A 328 2.20 -4.26 -6.07
N VAL A 329 1.33 -3.43 -5.48
CA VAL A 329 1.57 -1.98 -5.32
C VAL A 329 1.81 -1.66 -3.86
N LEU A 330 3.03 -1.24 -3.52
CA LEU A 330 3.40 -0.83 -2.16
C LEU A 330 3.29 0.68 -2.02
N ILE A 331 2.44 1.14 -1.12
CA ILE A 331 2.26 2.56 -0.79
C ILE A 331 2.86 2.83 0.58
N LYS A 332 3.86 3.71 0.67
CA LYS A 332 4.66 3.96 1.87
C LYS A 332 3.98 4.79 2.95
N GLY A 333 2.72 5.21 2.75
CA GLY A 333 1.99 5.97 3.74
C GLY A 333 0.58 6.34 3.34
N SER A 334 -0.28 6.61 4.33
CA SER A 334 -1.65 7.06 4.08
C SER A 334 -1.70 8.45 3.43
N ASN A 335 -0.69 9.32 3.68
CA ASN A 335 -0.55 10.61 3.00
C ASN A 335 -0.32 10.44 1.50
N TYR A 336 0.47 9.45 1.07
CA TYR A 336 0.71 9.17 -0.34
C TYR A 336 -0.51 8.58 -1.03
N LEU A 337 -1.26 7.72 -0.32
CA LEU A 337 -2.53 7.20 -0.82
C LEU A 337 -3.55 8.33 -1.01
N GLU A 338 -3.63 9.29 -0.07
CA GLU A 338 -4.48 10.47 -0.20
C GLU A 338 -4.05 11.32 -1.38
N THR A 339 -2.74 11.61 -1.54
CA THR A 339 -2.22 12.40 -2.67
C THR A 339 -2.45 11.68 -4.00
N LEU A 340 -2.25 10.36 -4.05
CA LEU A 340 -2.49 9.54 -5.26
C LEU A 340 -3.96 9.58 -5.73
N ALA A 341 -4.91 9.74 -4.82
CA ALA A 341 -6.32 9.90 -5.17
C ALA A 341 -6.61 11.22 -5.89
N ASP A 342 -5.84 12.27 -5.59
CA ASP A 342 -5.97 13.62 -6.15
C ASP A 342 -5.10 13.81 -7.41
N VAL A 343 -4.36 12.79 -7.87
CA VAL A 343 -3.55 12.87 -9.10
C VAL A 343 -4.44 13.08 -10.30
N ASP A 344 -4.08 14.10 -11.11
CA ASP A 344 -4.69 14.43 -12.39
C ASP A 344 -3.68 14.56 -13.54
N THR A 345 -2.38 14.65 -13.23
CA THR A 345 -1.27 14.66 -14.17
C THR A 345 -0.31 13.51 -13.87
N VAL A 346 0.01 12.70 -14.88
CA VAL A 346 1.00 11.62 -14.78
C VAL A 346 2.12 11.86 -15.75
N VAL A 347 3.34 11.96 -15.21
CA VAL A 347 4.57 12.17 -15.97
C VAL A 347 5.38 10.88 -15.96
N PHE A 348 5.78 10.41 -17.12
CA PHE A 348 6.53 9.17 -17.30
C PHE A 348 7.96 9.44 -17.75
N ASP A 349 8.93 8.76 -17.19
CA ASP A 349 10.15 8.47 -17.93
C ASP A 349 9.85 7.52 -19.08
N LYS A 350 10.62 7.57 -20.15
CA LYS A 350 10.46 6.64 -21.28
C LYS A 350 11.11 5.29 -20.99
N THR A 351 12.42 5.30 -20.73
CA THR A 351 13.28 4.11 -20.72
C THR A 351 13.06 3.29 -19.44
N GLY A 352 12.82 1.98 -19.57
CA GLY A 352 12.54 1.13 -18.41
C GLY A 352 11.17 1.36 -17.75
N THR A 353 10.42 2.36 -18.17
CA THR A 353 9.09 2.70 -17.63
C THR A 353 7.98 2.40 -18.63
N LEU A 354 7.92 3.11 -19.74
CA LEU A 354 6.99 2.84 -20.85
C LEU A 354 7.55 1.83 -21.85
N THR A 355 8.88 1.65 -21.84
CA THR A 355 9.61 0.70 -22.68
C THR A 355 10.33 -0.33 -21.80
N ASN A 356 10.81 -1.40 -22.41
CA ASN A 356 11.48 -2.49 -21.70
C ASN A 356 12.88 -2.11 -21.18
N GLY A 357 13.46 -0.98 -21.65
CA GLY A 357 14.82 -0.58 -21.33
C GLY A 357 15.89 -1.48 -21.96
N THR A 358 15.49 -2.37 -22.84
CA THR A 358 16.37 -3.29 -23.58
C THR A 358 16.24 -3.05 -25.07
N PHE A 359 17.38 -2.98 -25.72
CA PHE A 359 17.41 -2.88 -27.18
C PHE A 359 16.98 -4.19 -27.82
N SER A 360 16.15 -4.11 -28.87
CA SER A 360 15.73 -5.25 -29.68
C SER A 360 15.74 -4.89 -31.15
N VAL A 361 16.01 -5.86 -32.02
CA VAL A 361 15.85 -5.69 -33.45
C VAL A 361 14.37 -5.56 -33.78
N VAL A 362 13.98 -4.41 -34.36
CA VAL A 362 12.58 -4.10 -34.71
C VAL A 362 12.30 -4.23 -36.19
N ALA A 363 13.34 -4.10 -37.04
CA ALA A 363 13.21 -4.32 -38.47
C ALA A 363 14.55 -4.76 -39.06
N VAL A 364 14.49 -5.57 -40.12
CA VAL A 364 15.65 -6.02 -40.90
C VAL A 364 15.35 -5.77 -42.39
N HIS A 365 16.19 -4.99 -43.04
CA HIS A 365 16.01 -4.61 -44.44
C HIS A 365 17.20 -5.10 -45.26
N PRO A 366 17.14 -6.36 -45.81
CA PRO A 366 18.18 -6.90 -46.66
C PRO A 366 18.13 -6.33 -48.07
N GLU A 367 19.30 -6.12 -48.67
CA GLU A 367 19.42 -5.83 -50.10
C GLU A 367 19.39 -7.07 -50.96
N ALA A 368 19.30 -6.85 -52.30
CA ALA A 368 19.22 -7.95 -53.25
C ALA A 368 20.37 -8.96 -53.12
N GLY A 369 20.01 -10.22 -52.88
CA GLY A 369 20.97 -11.32 -52.69
C GLY A 369 21.13 -11.75 -51.23
N TYR A 370 20.53 -11.03 -50.28
CA TYR A 370 20.50 -11.38 -48.86
C TYR A 370 19.06 -11.64 -48.37
N THR A 371 18.93 -12.47 -47.37
CA THR A 371 17.68 -12.66 -46.62
C THR A 371 17.83 -12.01 -45.24
N GLU A 372 16.72 -11.73 -44.53
CA GLU A 372 16.77 -11.22 -43.16
C GLU A 372 17.67 -12.09 -42.29
N GLN A 373 17.55 -13.42 -42.41
CA GLN A 373 18.34 -14.36 -41.62
C GLN A 373 19.84 -14.32 -41.95
N SER A 374 20.21 -14.19 -43.23
CA SER A 374 21.62 -14.09 -43.63
C SER A 374 22.25 -12.75 -43.26
N LEU A 375 21.46 -11.66 -43.24
CA LEU A 375 21.92 -10.36 -42.78
C LEU A 375 22.15 -10.35 -41.27
N LEU A 376 21.20 -10.95 -40.51
CA LEU A 376 21.36 -11.12 -39.06
C LEU A 376 22.53 -12.02 -38.70
N GLU A 377 22.77 -13.12 -39.44
CA GLU A 377 23.92 -14.00 -39.24
C GLU A 377 25.25 -13.23 -39.35
N VAL A 378 25.41 -12.48 -40.44
CA VAL A 378 26.63 -11.72 -40.69
C VAL A 378 26.84 -10.67 -39.59
N ALA A 379 25.78 -9.95 -39.20
CA ALA A 379 25.85 -8.95 -38.16
C ALA A 379 26.13 -9.59 -36.76
N ALA A 380 25.48 -10.72 -36.44
CA ALA A 380 25.69 -11.42 -35.15
C ALA A 380 27.10 -12.00 -35.05
N LEU A 381 27.67 -12.51 -36.14
CA LEU A 381 29.07 -12.96 -36.19
C LEU A 381 30.04 -11.78 -36.01
N ALA A 382 29.81 -10.63 -36.68
CA ALA A 382 30.66 -9.45 -36.52
C ALA A 382 30.66 -8.91 -35.07
N GLU A 383 29.51 -8.97 -34.40
CA GLU A 383 29.29 -8.51 -33.03
C GLU A 383 29.62 -9.57 -31.93
N SER A 384 30.11 -10.76 -32.35
CA SER A 384 30.27 -11.91 -31.43
C SER A 384 31.27 -11.70 -30.30
N PHE A 385 32.26 -10.81 -30.47
CA PHE A 385 33.29 -10.51 -29.49
C PHE A 385 33.03 -9.24 -28.63
N PHE A 386 31.92 -8.57 -28.86
CA PHE A 386 31.64 -7.29 -28.18
C PHE A 386 30.46 -7.40 -27.21
N ASP A 387 30.69 -6.89 -26.00
CA ASP A 387 29.71 -6.88 -24.90
C ASP A 387 29.02 -5.50 -24.83
N HIS A 388 28.19 -5.19 -25.84
CA HIS A 388 27.40 -3.97 -25.92
C HIS A 388 25.92 -4.32 -26.08
N PRO A 389 24.97 -3.57 -25.51
CA PRO A 389 23.53 -3.88 -25.61
C PRO A 389 23.02 -4.04 -27.04
N ILE A 390 23.54 -3.27 -27.99
CA ILE A 390 23.24 -3.39 -29.41
C ILE A 390 23.76 -4.72 -29.96
N ALA A 391 25.00 -5.12 -29.65
CA ALA A 391 25.56 -6.38 -30.06
C ALA A 391 24.75 -7.57 -29.55
N GLN A 392 24.33 -7.50 -28.27
CA GLN A 392 23.48 -8.51 -27.67
C GLN A 392 22.13 -8.61 -28.40
N SER A 393 21.48 -7.45 -28.69
CA SER A 393 20.18 -7.45 -29.39
C SER A 393 20.24 -8.09 -30.79
N VAL A 394 21.36 -7.93 -31.51
CA VAL A 394 21.56 -8.57 -32.82
C VAL A 394 21.78 -10.09 -32.66
N ARG A 395 22.58 -10.49 -31.66
CA ARG A 395 22.78 -11.92 -31.36
C ARG A 395 21.49 -12.62 -30.95
N ASP A 396 20.67 -11.96 -30.09
CA ASP A 396 19.40 -12.50 -29.62
C ASP A 396 18.35 -12.62 -30.76
N ALA A 397 18.41 -11.73 -31.74
CA ALA A 397 17.53 -11.78 -32.90
C ALA A 397 17.93 -12.88 -33.91
N TYR A 398 19.21 -13.28 -33.96
CA TYR A 398 19.67 -14.37 -34.79
C TYR A 398 19.32 -15.72 -34.16
N GLN A 399 18.45 -16.49 -34.81
CA GLN A 399 17.96 -17.79 -34.30
C GLN A 399 18.93 -18.95 -34.50
N GLY A 400 20.13 -18.69 -35.09
CA GLY A 400 21.15 -19.71 -35.37
C GLY A 400 22.27 -19.72 -34.32
N GLU A 401 23.17 -20.69 -34.46
CA GLU A 401 24.36 -20.77 -33.63
C GLU A 401 25.44 -19.79 -34.14
N VAL A 402 25.92 -18.91 -33.29
CA VAL A 402 27.03 -17.99 -33.59
C VAL A 402 28.33 -18.71 -33.29
N ASP A 403 29.06 -19.18 -34.32
CA ASP A 403 30.38 -19.81 -34.17
C ASP A 403 31.50 -18.75 -34.27
N PRO A 404 32.13 -18.33 -33.14
CA PRO A 404 33.20 -17.33 -33.18
C PRO A 404 34.44 -17.75 -33.97
N LYS A 405 34.61 -19.04 -34.29
CA LYS A 405 35.75 -19.54 -35.08
C LYS A 405 35.73 -19.08 -36.54
N ARG A 406 34.56 -18.67 -37.02
CA ARG A 406 34.38 -18.13 -38.40
C ARG A 406 34.86 -16.67 -38.49
N VAL A 407 35.14 -16.02 -37.35
CA VAL A 407 35.49 -14.60 -37.29
C VAL A 407 36.97 -14.43 -36.98
N SER A 408 37.64 -13.59 -37.75
CA SER A 408 39.01 -13.15 -37.56
C SER A 408 39.13 -11.63 -37.73
N ASP A 409 40.25 -11.04 -37.29
CA ASP A 409 40.54 -9.60 -37.43
C ASP A 409 39.41 -8.68 -36.97
N SER A 410 38.79 -9.02 -35.84
CA SER A 410 37.69 -8.22 -35.29
C SER A 410 38.23 -6.96 -34.59
N ALA A 411 37.68 -5.79 -34.95
CA ALA A 411 38.04 -4.49 -34.36
C ALA A 411 36.79 -3.64 -34.10
N ASN A 412 36.80 -2.95 -32.96
CA ASN A 412 35.74 -2.02 -32.58
C ASN A 412 36.19 -0.57 -32.84
N ASP A 413 35.42 0.17 -33.64
CA ASP A 413 35.55 1.63 -33.76
C ASP A 413 34.51 2.28 -32.87
N ALA A 414 34.98 2.77 -31.71
CA ALA A 414 34.14 3.25 -30.63
C ALA A 414 33.17 4.37 -31.08
N GLY A 415 31.87 4.13 -30.98
CA GLY A 415 30.81 5.04 -31.38
C GLY A 415 30.48 5.03 -32.88
N HIS A 416 31.13 4.20 -33.67
CA HIS A 416 30.86 4.10 -35.10
C HIS A 416 30.39 2.69 -35.53
N GLY A 417 30.98 1.61 -34.97
CA GLY A 417 30.60 0.24 -35.30
C GLY A 417 31.76 -0.74 -35.16
N VAL A 418 31.65 -1.87 -35.84
CA VAL A 418 32.63 -2.94 -35.78
C VAL A 418 33.07 -3.36 -37.18
N THR A 419 34.31 -3.83 -37.30
CA THR A 419 34.83 -4.49 -38.50
C THR A 419 35.28 -5.89 -38.17
N ALA A 420 35.08 -6.85 -39.02
CA ALA A 420 35.53 -8.22 -38.85
C ALA A 420 35.77 -8.90 -40.20
N THR A 421 36.60 -9.94 -40.21
CA THR A 421 36.70 -10.85 -41.34
C THR A 421 35.94 -12.13 -41.03
N ILE A 422 34.85 -12.41 -41.77
CA ILE A 422 33.96 -13.56 -41.60
C ILE A 422 34.09 -14.47 -42.81
N ASP A 423 34.52 -15.71 -42.63
CA ASP A 423 34.75 -16.68 -43.69
C ASP A 423 35.61 -16.12 -44.86
N GLY A 424 36.60 -15.28 -44.50
CA GLY A 424 37.52 -14.64 -45.46
C GLY A 424 36.96 -13.39 -46.15
N LYS A 425 35.75 -12.94 -45.84
CA LYS A 425 35.13 -11.69 -46.32
C LYS A 425 35.25 -10.57 -45.31
N HIS A 426 35.58 -9.38 -45.77
CA HIS A 426 35.63 -8.20 -44.94
C HIS A 426 34.22 -7.66 -44.66
N VAL A 427 33.82 -7.63 -43.40
CA VAL A 427 32.49 -7.18 -42.96
C VAL A 427 32.63 -5.91 -42.12
N VAL A 428 31.75 -4.94 -42.38
CA VAL A 428 31.60 -3.72 -41.62
C VAL A 428 30.16 -3.64 -41.14
N VAL A 429 29.97 -3.45 -39.83
CA VAL A 429 28.66 -3.24 -39.19
C VAL A 429 28.73 -1.96 -38.41
N GLY A 430 27.95 -0.93 -38.79
CA GLY A 430 28.05 0.34 -38.11
C GLY A 430 27.01 1.40 -38.53
N ASN A 431 27.19 2.60 -38.02
CA ASN A 431 26.30 3.73 -38.32
C ASN A 431 26.61 4.37 -39.69
N ALA A 432 25.80 5.34 -40.13
CA ALA A 432 25.96 6.04 -41.40
C ALA A 432 27.34 6.70 -41.58
N LYS A 433 28.02 7.10 -40.52
CA LYS A 433 29.38 7.68 -40.58
C LYS A 433 30.41 6.63 -41.02
N MET A 434 30.25 5.42 -40.54
CA MET A 434 31.12 4.31 -40.91
C MET A 434 30.90 3.89 -42.38
N LEU A 435 29.65 3.94 -42.87
CA LEU A 435 29.34 3.75 -44.29
C LEU A 435 30.01 4.84 -45.16
N ALA A 436 29.85 6.09 -44.77
CA ALA A 436 30.46 7.22 -45.50
C ALA A 436 31.99 7.11 -45.57
N ALA A 437 32.64 6.63 -44.49
CA ALA A 437 34.07 6.36 -44.49
C ALA A 437 34.46 5.23 -45.48
N ALA A 438 33.56 4.27 -45.73
CA ALA A 438 33.71 3.24 -46.74
C ALA A 438 33.30 3.68 -48.16
N GLY A 439 32.88 4.93 -48.33
CA GLY A 439 32.47 5.51 -49.60
C GLY A 439 31.08 5.09 -50.09
N VAL A 440 30.24 4.60 -49.17
CA VAL A 440 28.86 4.18 -49.44
C VAL A 440 27.86 5.14 -48.82
N GLU A 441 26.87 5.57 -49.57
CA GLU A 441 25.79 6.45 -49.08
C GLU A 441 24.74 5.58 -48.37
N ALA A 442 24.35 5.99 -47.17
CA ALA A 442 23.34 5.29 -46.36
C ALA A 442 21.94 5.54 -46.95
N PRO A 443 21.14 4.48 -47.25
CA PRO A 443 19.76 4.68 -47.68
C PRO A 443 18.90 5.23 -46.53
N ASP A 444 17.86 6.00 -46.91
CA ASP A 444 16.85 6.46 -45.97
C ASP A 444 16.03 5.29 -45.39
N CYS A 445 15.74 5.31 -44.11
CA CYS A 445 14.91 4.33 -43.44
C CYS A 445 13.76 5.04 -42.71
N GLU A 446 12.52 4.63 -42.97
CA GLU A 446 11.32 5.17 -42.36
C GLU A 446 11.11 4.65 -40.93
N VAL A 447 11.74 3.51 -40.57
CA VAL A 447 11.62 2.92 -39.23
C VAL A 447 12.51 3.66 -38.26
N VAL A 448 11.90 4.16 -37.20
CA VAL A 448 12.58 4.95 -36.17
C VAL A 448 13.39 4.05 -35.22
N GLY A 449 14.69 4.29 -35.13
CA GLY A 449 15.60 3.51 -34.29
C GLY A 449 17.07 3.81 -34.53
N THR A 450 17.94 3.05 -33.91
CA THR A 450 19.36 3.00 -34.22
C THR A 450 19.57 2.08 -35.41
N ILE A 451 20.11 2.62 -36.50
CA ILE A 451 20.32 1.88 -37.73
C ILE A 451 21.76 1.34 -37.76
N LEU A 452 21.89 0.03 -37.85
CA LEU A 452 23.14 -0.67 -38.13
C LEU A 452 23.18 -1.05 -39.60
N HIS A 453 24.03 -0.42 -40.35
CA HIS A 453 24.28 -0.74 -41.75
C HIS A 453 25.32 -1.85 -41.83
N VAL A 454 25.15 -2.76 -42.79
CA VAL A 454 26.05 -3.90 -43.02
C VAL A 454 26.64 -3.84 -44.40
N LEU A 455 27.97 -3.92 -44.48
CA LEU A 455 28.71 -4.08 -45.74
C LEU A 455 29.48 -5.40 -45.74
N VAL A 456 29.55 -6.07 -46.87
CA VAL A 456 30.41 -7.24 -47.09
C VAL A 456 31.27 -6.99 -48.31
N ASP A 457 32.59 -7.07 -48.17
CA ASP A 457 33.58 -6.74 -49.20
C ASP A 457 33.35 -5.38 -49.88
N GLY A 458 32.94 -4.37 -49.07
CA GLY A 458 32.65 -3.02 -49.54
C GLY A 458 31.30 -2.85 -50.27
N VAL A 459 30.49 -3.90 -50.36
CA VAL A 459 29.14 -3.85 -50.98
C VAL A 459 28.11 -3.75 -49.86
N TYR A 460 27.18 -2.79 -50.00
CA TYR A 460 26.05 -2.64 -49.09
C TYR A 460 25.11 -3.85 -49.19
N THR A 461 24.84 -4.51 -48.05
CA THR A 461 24.04 -5.73 -47.97
C THR A 461 22.71 -5.55 -47.27
N GLY A 462 22.52 -4.40 -46.59
CA GLY A 462 21.29 -4.08 -45.89
C GLY A 462 21.52 -3.33 -44.59
N HIS A 463 20.43 -3.12 -43.86
CA HIS A 463 20.51 -2.54 -42.53
C HIS A 463 19.54 -3.20 -41.53
N ILE A 464 19.89 -3.10 -40.26
CA ILE A 464 19.14 -3.62 -39.14
C ILE A 464 18.74 -2.41 -38.25
N VAL A 465 17.46 -2.33 -37.90
CA VAL A 465 16.96 -1.25 -37.03
C VAL A 465 16.76 -1.82 -35.64
N ILE A 466 17.35 -1.13 -34.67
CA ILE A 466 17.33 -1.51 -33.27
C ILE A 466 16.66 -0.36 -32.47
N ALA A 467 15.69 -0.71 -31.65
CA ALA A 467 15.00 0.25 -30.79
C ALA A 467 14.69 -0.37 -29.43
N ASP A 468 14.47 0.50 -28.45
CA ASP A 468 13.88 0.14 -27.17
C ASP A 468 12.37 -0.07 -27.37
N THR A 469 11.88 -1.27 -27.11
CA THR A 469 10.50 -1.66 -27.41
C THR A 469 9.54 -1.20 -26.33
N VAL A 470 8.38 -0.69 -26.76
CA VAL A 470 7.28 -0.31 -25.88
C VAL A 470 6.71 -1.55 -25.17
N LYS A 471 6.45 -1.44 -23.87
CA LYS A 471 5.81 -2.51 -23.09
C LYS A 471 4.42 -2.84 -23.63
N ALA A 472 4.06 -4.10 -23.62
CA ALA A 472 2.82 -4.60 -24.23
C ALA A 472 1.54 -3.99 -23.62
N ASP A 473 1.58 -3.58 -22.36
CA ASP A 473 0.45 -2.98 -21.64
C ASP A 473 0.50 -1.44 -21.53
N ALA A 474 1.55 -0.79 -22.08
CA ALA A 474 1.74 0.66 -21.94
C ALA A 474 0.62 1.46 -22.63
N GLU A 475 0.24 1.12 -23.85
CA GLU A 475 -0.85 1.79 -24.58
C GLU A 475 -2.19 1.65 -23.84
N GLN A 476 -2.50 0.42 -23.35
CA GLN A 476 -3.71 0.20 -22.57
C GLN A 476 -3.68 0.97 -21.24
N THR A 477 -2.49 1.11 -20.64
CA THR A 477 -2.31 1.90 -19.40
C THR A 477 -2.69 3.36 -19.60
N ILE A 478 -2.26 4.00 -20.68
CA ILE A 478 -2.60 5.41 -20.97
C ILE A 478 -4.12 5.55 -21.16
N ARG A 479 -4.77 4.66 -21.89
CA ARG A 479 -6.23 4.64 -22.02
C ARG A 479 -6.93 4.48 -20.65
N ASP A 480 -6.44 3.57 -19.81
CA ASP A 480 -7.02 3.29 -18.50
C ASP A 480 -6.82 4.48 -17.52
N LEU A 481 -5.72 5.23 -17.65
CA LEU A 481 -5.47 6.44 -16.88
C LEU A 481 -6.46 7.55 -17.26
N HIS A 482 -6.69 7.79 -18.55
CA HIS A 482 -7.72 8.74 -19.00
C HIS A 482 -9.11 8.31 -18.55
N ALA A 483 -9.44 7.02 -18.67
CA ALA A 483 -10.72 6.46 -18.17
C ALA A 483 -10.86 6.60 -16.64
N ALA A 484 -9.75 6.57 -15.92
CA ALA A 484 -9.73 6.85 -14.49
C ALA A 484 -9.80 8.35 -14.16
N GLY A 485 -9.84 9.26 -15.15
CA GLY A 485 -9.96 10.70 -14.95
C GLY A 485 -8.62 11.41 -14.71
N ILE A 486 -7.54 10.91 -15.31
CA ILE A 486 -6.27 11.64 -15.45
C ILE A 486 -6.44 12.58 -16.63
N ASN A 487 -6.15 13.85 -16.41
CA ASN A 487 -6.37 14.92 -17.38
C ASN A 487 -5.19 15.11 -18.34
N ARG A 488 -3.98 14.72 -17.90
CA ARG A 488 -2.75 14.95 -18.65
C ARG A 488 -1.75 13.82 -18.43
N THR A 489 -1.23 13.30 -19.53
CA THR A 489 -0.16 12.29 -19.58
C THR A 489 1.03 12.86 -20.34
N VAL A 490 2.20 12.87 -19.71
CA VAL A 490 3.41 13.52 -20.23
C VAL A 490 4.56 12.52 -20.24
N MET A 491 5.37 12.49 -21.30
CA MET A 491 6.59 11.70 -21.34
C MET A 491 7.83 12.61 -21.33
N LEU A 492 8.81 12.27 -20.48
CA LEU A 492 10.13 12.89 -20.47
C LEU A 492 11.18 11.89 -20.95
N THR A 493 12.06 12.30 -21.87
CA THR A 493 13.11 11.42 -22.39
C THR A 493 14.37 12.18 -22.81
N GLY A 494 15.52 11.53 -22.72
CA GLY A 494 16.78 12.00 -23.29
C GLY A 494 16.93 11.71 -24.79
N ASP A 495 16.00 10.97 -25.40
CA ASP A 495 16.03 10.61 -26.80
C ASP A 495 15.82 11.80 -27.73
N ARG A 496 16.11 11.59 -29.02
CA ARG A 496 15.84 12.56 -30.07
C ARG A 496 14.33 12.76 -30.26
N GLU A 497 14.00 13.95 -30.77
CA GLU A 497 12.62 14.40 -30.97
C GLU A 497 11.77 13.42 -31.80
N GLU A 498 12.35 12.86 -32.89
CA GLU A 498 11.63 11.95 -33.80
C GLU A 498 11.25 10.65 -33.09
N VAL A 499 12.16 10.10 -32.24
CA VAL A 499 11.91 8.87 -31.46
C VAL A 499 10.83 9.12 -30.42
N ALA A 500 10.95 10.23 -29.70
CA ALA A 500 9.98 10.61 -28.67
C ALA A 500 8.58 10.84 -29.25
N ALA A 501 8.48 11.55 -30.37
CA ALA A 501 7.21 11.79 -31.07
C ALA A 501 6.55 10.50 -31.55
N SER A 502 7.34 9.55 -32.08
CA SER A 502 6.84 8.25 -32.51
C SER A 502 6.23 7.45 -31.37
N VAL A 503 6.95 7.36 -30.24
CA VAL A 503 6.47 6.65 -29.03
C VAL A 503 5.25 7.35 -28.42
N ALA A 504 5.26 8.67 -28.31
CA ALA A 504 4.13 9.43 -27.78
C ALA A 504 2.86 9.24 -28.61
N LYS A 505 3.00 9.26 -29.95
CA LYS A 505 1.89 9.00 -30.88
C LYS A 505 1.37 7.56 -30.76
N GLN A 506 2.27 6.57 -30.68
CA GLN A 506 1.90 5.15 -30.53
C GLN A 506 1.10 4.91 -29.24
N LEU A 507 1.50 5.55 -28.12
CA LEU A 507 0.88 5.37 -26.83
C LEU A 507 -0.37 6.25 -26.61
N GLY A 508 -0.56 7.30 -27.43
CA GLY A 508 -1.63 8.28 -27.25
C GLY A 508 -1.41 9.20 -26.06
N LEU A 509 -0.15 9.60 -25.80
CA LEU A 509 0.20 10.57 -24.77
C LEU A 509 -0.20 12.00 -25.20
N ASP A 510 -0.55 12.85 -24.21
CA ASP A 510 -0.98 14.23 -24.48
C ASP A 510 0.20 15.14 -24.79
N GLU A 511 1.37 14.87 -24.20
CA GLU A 511 2.57 15.73 -24.32
C GLU A 511 3.85 14.89 -24.18
N PHE A 512 4.94 15.34 -24.78
CA PHE A 512 6.26 14.79 -24.56
C PHE A 512 7.33 15.88 -24.59
N HIS A 513 8.47 15.62 -23.94
CA HIS A 513 9.67 16.46 -23.97
C HIS A 513 10.86 15.55 -24.21
N ALA A 514 11.61 15.88 -25.25
CA ALA A 514 12.75 15.12 -25.74
C ALA A 514 14.09 15.82 -25.42
N GLN A 515 15.20 15.12 -25.66
CA GLN A 515 16.58 15.62 -25.53
C GLN A 515 16.91 16.19 -24.15
N LEU A 516 16.27 15.67 -23.08
CA LEU A 516 16.45 16.13 -21.71
C LEU A 516 17.65 15.45 -21.04
N LEU A 517 18.51 16.24 -20.42
CA LEU A 517 19.48 15.76 -19.44
C LEU A 517 18.78 15.48 -18.09
N PRO A 518 19.40 14.72 -17.19
CA PRO A 518 18.79 14.41 -15.88
C PRO A 518 18.37 15.66 -15.07
N GLY A 519 19.14 16.75 -15.15
CA GLY A 519 18.79 18.04 -14.52
C GLY A 519 17.57 18.69 -15.14
N ASP A 520 17.46 18.65 -16.48
CA ASP A 520 16.35 19.24 -17.23
C ASP A 520 15.03 18.54 -16.92
N LYS A 521 15.04 17.23 -16.65
CA LYS A 521 13.85 16.48 -16.21
C LYS A 521 13.28 17.05 -14.90
N VAL A 522 14.16 17.38 -13.93
CA VAL A 522 13.74 17.98 -12.65
C VAL A 522 13.12 19.35 -12.89
N GLU A 523 13.78 20.23 -13.66
CA GLU A 523 13.28 21.56 -13.99
C GLU A 523 11.93 21.47 -14.72
N ARG A 524 11.76 20.49 -15.59
CA ARG A 524 10.51 20.29 -16.32
C ARG A 524 9.37 19.85 -15.39
N VAL A 525 9.61 18.93 -14.47
CA VAL A 525 8.63 18.53 -13.46
C VAL A 525 8.27 19.70 -12.55
N GLU A 526 9.24 20.53 -12.14
CA GLU A 526 8.97 21.77 -11.38
C GLU A 526 8.10 22.76 -12.16
N ALA A 527 8.36 22.92 -13.45
CA ALA A 527 7.54 23.78 -14.31
C ALA A 527 6.11 23.25 -14.45
N LEU A 528 5.93 21.92 -14.59
CA LEU A 528 4.62 21.27 -14.61
C LEU A 528 3.89 21.46 -13.28
N LEU A 529 4.56 21.25 -12.15
CA LEU A 529 4.00 21.49 -10.80
C LEU A 529 3.57 22.95 -10.60
N ALA A 530 4.36 23.91 -11.11
CA ALA A 530 4.04 25.33 -11.02
C ALA A 530 2.87 25.74 -11.94
N ALA A 531 2.67 25.03 -13.05
CA ALA A 531 1.57 25.27 -14.00
C ALA A 531 0.25 24.65 -13.54
N GLU A 532 0.26 23.71 -12.58
CA GLU A 532 -0.95 23.16 -12.01
C GLU A 532 -1.74 24.20 -11.23
N SER A 533 -2.91 24.55 -11.77
CA SER A 533 -3.84 25.48 -11.14
C SER A 533 -4.92 24.69 -10.40
N GLY A 534 -4.84 24.63 -9.06
CA GLY A 534 -5.92 24.04 -8.27
C GLY A 534 -5.51 22.94 -7.31
N LYS A 535 -6.37 21.91 -7.14
CA LYS A 535 -6.17 20.79 -6.22
C LYS A 535 -5.48 19.60 -6.87
N GLY A 536 -5.25 19.64 -8.18
CA GLY A 536 -4.60 18.59 -8.94
C GLY A 536 -3.21 18.24 -8.41
N LYS A 537 -2.79 16.99 -8.54
CA LYS A 537 -1.52 16.46 -8.08
C LYS A 537 -0.78 15.79 -9.23
N LEU A 538 0.54 15.94 -9.26
CA LEU A 538 1.42 15.34 -10.23
C LEU A 538 2.07 14.09 -9.68
N ALA A 539 1.90 12.96 -10.38
CA ALA A 539 2.67 11.75 -10.17
C ALA A 539 3.79 11.64 -11.20
N PHE A 540 5.01 11.35 -10.78
CA PHE A 540 6.10 10.98 -11.66
C PHE A 540 6.36 9.49 -11.58
N VAL A 541 6.52 8.85 -12.73
CA VAL A 541 6.76 7.39 -12.86
C VAL A 541 8.12 7.18 -13.54
N GLY A 542 9.01 6.43 -12.88
CA GLY A 542 10.34 6.14 -13.40
C GLY A 542 10.88 4.79 -12.90
N ASP A 543 12.02 4.35 -13.42
CA ASP A 543 12.71 3.12 -12.98
C ASP A 543 13.50 3.32 -11.66
N GLY A 544 13.72 4.56 -11.26
CA GLY A 544 14.30 4.98 -10.00
C GLY A 544 15.82 4.93 -9.89
N ILE A 545 16.53 4.40 -10.89
CA ILE A 545 18.00 4.38 -10.86
C ILE A 545 18.55 5.76 -11.19
N ASN A 546 18.09 6.36 -12.30
CA ASN A 546 18.51 7.66 -12.77
C ASN A 546 17.58 8.80 -12.36
N ASP A 547 16.34 8.49 -12.03
CA ASP A 547 15.26 9.44 -11.81
C ASP A 547 14.95 9.70 -10.33
N ALA A 548 15.78 9.20 -9.39
CA ALA A 548 15.59 9.42 -7.95
C ALA A 548 15.38 10.90 -7.56
N PRO A 549 16.11 11.89 -8.13
CA PRO A 549 15.84 13.29 -7.86
C PRO A 549 14.46 13.77 -8.35
N VAL A 550 13.99 13.25 -9.48
CA VAL A 550 12.67 13.59 -10.06
C VAL A 550 11.55 12.95 -9.26
N LEU A 551 11.70 11.66 -8.86
CA LEU A 551 10.77 10.93 -7.99
C LEU A 551 10.50 11.66 -6.68
N THR A 552 11.56 12.18 -6.05
CA THR A 552 11.43 12.92 -4.77
C THR A 552 10.84 14.32 -4.94
N ARG A 553 10.87 14.90 -6.15
CA ARG A 553 10.37 16.24 -6.41
C ARG A 553 8.89 16.30 -6.74
N ALA A 554 8.33 15.25 -7.34
CA ALA A 554 6.92 15.13 -7.64
C ALA A 554 6.04 15.15 -6.37
N ASP A 555 4.73 15.40 -6.50
CA ASP A 555 3.77 15.24 -5.40
C ASP A 555 3.71 13.77 -4.95
N VAL A 556 3.84 12.82 -5.89
CA VAL A 556 3.98 11.39 -5.66
C VAL A 556 4.98 10.79 -6.65
N GLY A 557 6.05 10.21 -6.13
CA GLY A 557 7.02 9.44 -6.90
C GLY A 557 6.60 7.96 -6.95
N ILE A 558 6.50 7.39 -8.17
CA ILE A 558 6.16 5.97 -8.41
C ILE A 558 7.35 5.28 -9.06
N ALA A 559 7.95 4.30 -8.40
CA ALA A 559 9.02 3.49 -8.96
C ALA A 559 8.47 2.21 -9.61
N MET A 560 8.97 1.91 -10.82
CA MET A 560 8.65 0.71 -11.60
C MET A 560 9.66 -0.42 -11.31
N GLY A 561 9.18 -1.69 -11.33
CA GLY A 561 10.03 -2.87 -11.35
C GLY A 561 11.07 -2.96 -10.22
N ALA A 562 10.79 -2.38 -9.06
CA ALA A 562 11.76 -2.07 -8.02
C ALA A 562 12.40 -3.27 -7.32
N MET A 563 12.14 -4.51 -7.77
CA MET A 563 12.70 -5.72 -7.15
C MET A 563 14.24 -5.84 -7.25
N GLY A 564 14.88 -4.97 -8.03
CA GLY A 564 16.34 -4.94 -8.20
C GLY A 564 17.04 -3.65 -7.75
N SER A 565 16.32 -2.54 -7.52
CA SER A 565 16.92 -1.24 -7.22
C SER A 565 16.54 -0.72 -5.83
N ASP A 566 17.49 -0.84 -4.89
CA ASP A 566 17.35 -0.33 -3.53
C ASP A 566 17.16 1.20 -3.52
N ALA A 567 17.85 1.91 -4.41
CA ALA A 567 17.75 3.36 -4.53
C ALA A 567 16.35 3.83 -5.00
N ALA A 568 15.74 3.08 -5.94
CA ALA A 568 14.39 3.34 -6.40
C ALA A 568 13.36 3.14 -5.28
N ILE A 569 13.49 2.03 -4.55
CA ILE A 569 12.64 1.75 -3.39
C ILE A 569 12.75 2.87 -2.36
N GLU A 570 13.95 3.41 -2.10
CA GLU A 570 14.12 4.46 -1.09
C GLU A 570 13.53 5.80 -1.54
N ALA A 571 13.75 6.19 -2.79
CA ALA A 571 13.35 7.49 -3.32
C ALA A 571 11.84 7.63 -3.59
N ALA A 572 11.16 6.55 -3.99
CA ALA A 572 9.75 6.58 -4.37
C ALA A 572 8.81 6.55 -3.16
N ASP A 573 7.61 7.08 -3.33
CA ASP A 573 6.49 7.05 -2.38
C ASP A 573 5.58 5.84 -2.59
N VAL A 574 5.51 5.38 -3.84
CA VAL A 574 4.78 4.20 -4.30
C VAL A 574 5.74 3.33 -5.10
N VAL A 575 5.72 2.04 -4.85
CA VAL A 575 6.60 1.06 -5.52
C VAL A 575 5.73 0.01 -6.19
N LEU A 576 5.91 -0.16 -7.49
CA LEU A 576 5.32 -1.27 -8.25
C LEU A 576 6.29 -2.44 -8.21
N MET A 577 5.84 -3.58 -7.66
CA MET A 577 6.69 -4.76 -7.46
C MET A 577 6.96 -5.51 -8.75
N ASP A 578 6.06 -5.40 -9.72
CA ASP A 578 6.23 -5.89 -11.08
C ASP A 578 6.56 -4.75 -12.04
N ASP A 579 7.00 -5.13 -13.24
CA ASP A 579 7.38 -4.16 -14.27
C ASP A 579 6.22 -3.81 -15.22
N LYS A 580 4.97 -3.72 -14.67
CA LYS A 580 3.76 -3.45 -15.43
C LYS A 580 3.19 -2.05 -15.21
N PRO A 581 3.24 -1.18 -16.22
CA PRO A 581 2.59 0.14 -16.17
C PRO A 581 1.10 0.09 -15.78
N SER A 582 0.38 -0.98 -16.14
CA SER A 582 -1.05 -1.12 -15.83
C SER A 582 -1.40 -1.03 -14.34
N ASN A 583 -0.45 -1.34 -13.44
CA ASN A 583 -0.67 -1.21 -12.01
C ASN A 583 -0.74 0.24 -11.51
N ILE A 584 -0.28 1.23 -12.29
CA ILE A 584 -0.43 2.66 -11.98
C ILE A 584 -1.92 3.03 -11.94
N SER A 585 -2.67 2.67 -13.00
CA SER A 585 -4.10 2.95 -13.08
C SER A 585 -4.89 2.26 -11.97
N ARG A 586 -4.48 1.03 -11.59
CA ARG A 586 -5.07 0.29 -10.48
C ARG A 586 -4.77 0.96 -9.14
N ALA A 587 -3.54 1.41 -8.92
CA ALA A 587 -3.15 2.14 -7.71
C ALA A 587 -4.01 3.40 -7.49
N ILE A 588 -4.19 4.21 -8.54
CA ILE A 588 -5.03 5.41 -8.52
C ILE A 588 -6.50 5.05 -8.22
N ARG A 589 -7.04 3.99 -8.83
CA ARG A 589 -8.42 3.53 -8.54
C ARG A 589 -8.58 3.06 -7.10
N VAL A 590 -7.62 2.33 -6.53
CA VAL A 590 -7.61 1.94 -5.11
C VAL A 590 -7.60 3.17 -4.22
N ALA A 591 -6.76 4.16 -4.53
CA ALA A 591 -6.65 5.40 -3.77
C ALA A 591 -7.99 6.17 -3.77
N ARG A 592 -8.59 6.40 -4.94
CA ARG A 592 -9.89 7.09 -5.09
C ARG A 592 -11.02 6.36 -4.40
N LYS A 593 -11.08 5.02 -4.51
CA LYS A 593 -12.06 4.20 -3.78
C LYS A 593 -11.89 4.34 -2.27
N THR A 594 -10.67 4.32 -1.79
CA THR A 594 -10.38 4.47 -0.36
C THR A 594 -10.83 5.85 0.14
N MET A 595 -10.50 6.91 -0.59
CA MET A 595 -10.92 8.27 -0.24
C MET A 595 -12.45 8.43 -0.29
N SER A 596 -13.12 7.83 -1.25
CA SER A 596 -14.59 7.80 -1.29
C SER A 596 -15.21 7.15 -0.04
N ILE A 597 -14.65 6.02 0.41
CA ILE A 597 -15.09 5.35 1.65
C ILE A 597 -14.80 6.22 2.88
N VAL A 598 -13.65 6.88 2.93
CA VAL A 598 -13.29 7.83 4.00
C VAL A 598 -14.33 8.94 4.10
N TRP A 599 -14.66 9.60 2.98
CA TRP A 599 -15.67 10.66 2.95
C TRP A 599 -17.07 10.17 3.28
N GLN A 600 -17.46 8.98 2.81
CA GLN A 600 -18.74 8.36 3.20
C GLN A 600 -18.83 8.21 4.72
N ASN A 601 -17.79 7.69 5.35
CA ASN A 601 -17.74 7.52 6.80
C ASN A 601 -17.79 8.86 7.55
N ILE A 602 -17.06 9.88 7.06
CA ILE A 602 -17.06 11.22 7.68
C ILE A 602 -18.47 11.84 7.62
N ILE A 603 -19.07 11.89 6.43
CA ILE A 603 -20.37 12.51 6.23
C ILE A 603 -21.45 11.78 7.02
N PHE A 604 -21.46 10.44 6.95
CA PHE A 604 -22.42 9.61 7.65
C PHE A 604 -22.32 9.77 9.17
N ALA A 605 -21.10 9.65 9.72
CA ALA A 605 -20.89 9.74 11.16
C ALA A 605 -21.22 11.13 11.71
N LEU A 606 -20.78 12.20 11.05
CA LEU A 606 -21.09 13.58 11.47
C LEU A 606 -22.58 13.90 11.31
N GLY A 607 -23.22 13.46 10.23
CA GLY A 607 -24.63 13.70 9.98
C GLY A 607 -25.53 13.06 11.04
N ILE A 608 -25.33 11.78 11.34
CA ILE A 608 -26.11 11.08 12.37
C ILE A 608 -25.84 11.67 13.75
N LYS A 609 -24.56 12.00 14.06
CA LYS A 609 -24.23 12.63 15.36
C LYS A 609 -24.91 13.98 15.55
N LEU A 610 -24.86 14.85 14.55
CA LEU A 610 -25.53 16.13 14.59
C LEU A 610 -27.04 15.98 14.81
N LEU A 611 -27.66 15.03 14.11
CA LEU A 611 -29.09 14.73 14.28
C LEU A 611 -29.41 14.32 15.73
N ILE A 612 -28.64 13.36 16.29
CA ILE A 612 -28.90 12.88 17.66
C ILE A 612 -28.60 13.97 18.70
N LEU A 613 -27.58 14.80 18.51
CA LEU A 613 -27.30 15.93 19.39
C LEU A 613 -28.45 16.94 19.43
N VAL A 614 -29.03 17.24 18.26
CA VAL A 614 -30.22 18.11 18.19
C VAL A 614 -31.41 17.47 18.90
N LEU A 615 -31.68 16.19 18.67
CA LEU A 615 -32.76 15.45 19.32
C LEU A 615 -32.56 15.36 20.85
N ALA A 616 -31.32 15.22 21.32
CA ALA A 616 -30.99 15.22 22.74
C ALA A 616 -31.21 16.62 23.38
N ALA A 617 -30.79 17.68 22.69
CA ALA A 617 -31.03 19.05 23.16
C ALA A 617 -32.54 19.39 23.25
N LEU A 618 -33.35 18.88 22.32
CA LEU A 618 -34.80 19.01 22.34
C LEU A 618 -35.50 18.12 23.39
N GLY A 619 -34.77 17.17 24.02
CA GLY A 619 -35.31 16.22 25.00
C GLY A 619 -36.09 15.05 24.36
N ILE A 620 -35.95 14.84 23.05
CA ILE A 620 -36.58 13.73 22.29
C ILE A 620 -35.73 12.47 22.38
N ALA A 621 -34.38 12.62 22.34
CA ALA A 621 -33.48 11.48 22.44
C ALA A 621 -33.25 11.13 23.92
N ASN A 622 -33.42 9.85 24.24
CA ASN A 622 -33.03 9.28 25.53
C ASN A 622 -31.62 8.67 25.46
N MET A 623 -31.08 8.22 26.61
CA MET A 623 -29.75 7.64 26.69
C MET A 623 -29.57 6.38 25.84
N TRP A 624 -30.63 5.57 25.67
CA TRP A 624 -30.61 4.37 24.81
C TRP A 624 -30.35 4.72 23.35
N LEU A 625 -31.10 5.72 22.83
CA LEU A 625 -30.93 6.19 21.46
C LEU A 625 -29.53 6.79 21.25
N ALA A 626 -29.04 7.51 22.26
CA ALA A 626 -27.69 8.12 22.23
C ALA A 626 -26.60 7.07 22.07
N VAL A 627 -26.61 6.02 22.90
CA VAL A 627 -25.63 4.92 22.83
C VAL A 627 -25.77 4.10 21.57
N PHE A 628 -26.99 3.75 21.21
CA PHE A 628 -27.24 2.97 20.00
C PHE A 628 -26.76 3.73 18.76
N GLY A 629 -26.99 5.04 18.72
CA GLY A 629 -26.49 5.92 17.66
C GLY A 629 -24.98 6.00 17.61
N ASP A 630 -24.29 6.06 18.74
CA ASP A 630 -22.82 6.11 18.77
C ASP A 630 -22.17 4.78 18.38
N VAL A 631 -22.54 3.70 19.04
CA VAL A 631 -21.99 2.35 18.80
C VAL A 631 -22.44 1.82 17.44
N GLY A 632 -23.71 1.98 17.06
CA GLY A 632 -24.24 1.53 15.76
C GLY A 632 -23.56 2.23 14.59
N VAL A 633 -23.40 3.54 14.66
CA VAL A 633 -22.66 4.32 13.65
C VAL A 633 -21.22 3.87 13.55
N ALA A 634 -20.54 3.62 14.68
CA ALA A 634 -19.17 3.13 14.68
C ALA A 634 -19.06 1.76 14.00
N ILE A 635 -19.96 0.83 14.28
CA ILE A 635 -19.97 -0.49 13.63
C ILE A 635 -20.18 -0.37 12.12
N ILE A 636 -21.16 0.42 11.68
CA ILE A 636 -21.44 0.63 10.25
C ILE A 636 -20.22 1.26 9.56
N ALA A 637 -19.62 2.29 10.15
CA ALA A 637 -18.43 2.96 9.61
C ALA A 637 -17.20 2.01 9.51
N ILE A 638 -17.01 1.13 10.49
CA ILE A 638 -15.97 0.10 10.48
C ILE A 638 -16.24 -0.92 9.35
N LEU A 639 -17.46 -1.41 9.22
CA LEU A 639 -17.83 -2.34 8.14
C LEU A 639 -17.63 -1.71 6.76
N ASN A 640 -18.00 -0.43 6.60
CA ASN A 640 -17.74 0.30 5.37
C ASN A 640 -16.24 0.47 5.10
N ALA A 641 -15.44 0.79 6.13
CA ALA A 641 -13.98 0.91 6.02
C ALA A 641 -13.32 -0.39 5.52
N MET A 642 -13.82 -1.56 5.94
CA MET A 642 -13.31 -2.87 5.50
C MET A 642 -13.47 -3.10 3.99
N ARG A 643 -14.38 -2.40 3.31
CA ARG A 643 -14.57 -2.48 1.85
C ARG A 643 -13.37 -1.95 1.08
N ALA A 644 -12.53 -1.12 1.69
CA ALA A 644 -11.30 -0.61 1.08
C ALA A 644 -10.29 -1.74 0.75
N MET A 645 -10.30 -2.86 1.48
CA MET A 645 -9.45 -4.03 1.22
C MET A 645 -9.89 -4.85 -0.02
N GLY A 646 -11.11 -4.65 -0.52
CA GLY A 646 -11.66 -5.41 -1.64
C GLY A 646 -11.22 -4.82 -2.97
N VAL A 647 -10.27 -5.46 -3.68
CA VAL A 647 -9.69 -4.98 -4.95
C VAL A 647 -10.04 -5.86 -6.16
N LYS A 648 -10.89 -6.87 -6.00
CA LYS A 648 -11.18 -7.87 -7.06
C LYS A 648 -11.86 -7.30 -8.32
N ASN A 649 -12.44 -6.10 -8.25
CA ASN A 649 -13.22 -5.48 -9.34
C ASN A 649 -12.67 -4.09 -9.71
N LEU A 650 -11.38 -3.87 -9.56
CA LEU A 650 -10.71 -2.61 -9.87
C LEU A 650 -9.80 -2.73 -11.09
#